data_d5747ba9acaf1a2d6ed7d2bbb669f441
#
_entry.id   d5747ba9acaf1a2d6ed7d2bbb669f441
#
_cell.length_a   1.000
_cell.length_b   1.000
_cell.length_c   1.000
_cell.angle_alpha   90.00
_cell.angle_beta   90.00
_cell.angle_gamma   90.00
#
_symmetry.space_group_name_H-M   'P 1'
#
loop_
_entity.id
_entity.type
_entity.pdbx_description
1 polymer ?
#
loop_
_entity_poly.entity_id
_entity_poly.type
_entity_poly.pdbx_seq_one_letter_code
_entity_poly.pdbx_strand_id
1 'polypeptide(L)'
;MPNASLTDFDGGEDDAAVEGDGDRPAAEARYVAGDGDPVVNEIIDAEEGALPETDGTVDIAVTQVDYTVEGRGSRERPVIHVFGRRADDTPEHVRIHGFRPYFYTPTDSLSEGDLQDDVITGSEDGYESIRGTELTKVFGRTPRDVGNIRDRFEHYEADILFPNRFLIDKDVNSGLRVPERRAEEDGALVAHHGEVEAVEAEATLRVNTFDIEVDDRSGFPEDGEEPIVCLTSHDNYRDEYIAWLYDAPDAEVPAPDDLADYDLLDEKADASVEVRAFDEEEEMLDAFLAYIEDTDPDVLTGWNFEDFDAPYFIDRLDVLGMSYDRLSRVDEVWTGGWGGPDVKGRVVFDLLYAYQRTQFSELDSYRLDAVAETELGVGKERYTGDIGDLWEQDPERLLEYNVRDVELCVEIDRKQDVIPFWEEVAAFVGCKLEDATTPGDAVDMYVLHKVHGSFALPSKGQQESEDYEGGAVFDPITGVRENVTVLDLKSLYPMCMVTINASPETKVNPENYDGETYVAPNGTHFQKNPDGVIREMVDELLEEREQKKSERNDHDPDSEGYERFDRQQAAVKVIMNSLYGVLGWERFRLYDKEMGAAVTATGRDVIEFTERAANEIGHEVAYGDTDSVMLELGDEFSKEEAIETSFEIEEHINGRYDDFAADDLNAEEHRFQIEFEKLYRRFFQAGKKKRYAGHIVWKEGKDVDDIDITGFEYKRSDIAPITKEVQKEVIDRIVHGEDVDSVKDYVHAIIEDFQAGNVDLDDVGIPGGIGKRLDNYDTDTAQVRGAKYANLLLGTNFQRGSKPKRLYLAKVQPEFWRRVESEKGLDPQTDPLYGDFKRDPDVICYEYADQVPAEFEVDWNTMLDKTLKGPIERILEALEVSWEEVKSGQTQTGLGSYM
;
A
#
# COMPACT_ATOMS: atom_id res chain seq x y z
N MET A 1 -18.49 7.56 -5.52
CA MET A 1 -17.08 7.11 -5.63
C MET A 1 -17.10 5.63 -5.86
N PRO A 2 -16.45 5.06 -6.87
CA PRO A 2 -16.45 3.62 -7.03
C PRO A 2 -15.68 3.03 -5.83
N ASN A 3 -16.29 2.08 -5.16
CA ASN A 3 -15.60 1.25 -4.17
C ASN A 3 -14.52 0.46 -4.92
N ALA A 4 -13.25 0.84 -4.76
CA ALA A 4 -12.18 -0.04 -5.17
C ALA A 4 -12.35 -1.35 -4.38
N SER A 5 -12.57 -2.46 -5.08
CA SER A 5 -12.54 -3.77 -4.43
C SER A 5 -11.08 -4.07 -4.06
N LEU A 6 -10.85 -4.65 -2.90
CA LEU A 6 -9.51 -5.07 -2.46
C LEU A 6 -8.83 -6.09 -3.40
N THR A 7 -9.56 -6.62 -4.38
CA THR A 7 -9.00 -7.41 -5.48
C THR A 7 -8.22 -6.58 -6.50
N ASP A 8 -8.34 -5.25 -6.47
CA ASP A 8 -7.55 -4.35 -7.31
C ASP A 8 -6.20 -3.97 -6.66
N PHE A 9 -5.98 -4.38 -5.39
CA PHE A 9 -4.72 -4.21 -4.67
C PHE A 9 -3.76 -5.40 -4.79
N ASP A 10 -4.07 -6.37 -5.65
CA ASP A 10 -3.16 -7.45 -5.98
C ASP A 10 -2.10 -6.91 -6.95
N GLY A 11 -1.14 -6.20 -6.38
CA GLY A 11 0.08 -5.82 -7.08
C GLY A 11 0.85 -7.06 -7.45
N GLY A 12 0.91 -7.33 -8.75
CA GLY A 12 1.85 -8.22 -9.41
C GLY A 12 1.85 -9.66 -8.92
N GLU A 13 1.37 -10.55 -9.78
CA GLU A 13 1.71 -11.97 -9.71
C GLU A 13 3.24 -12.14 -9.71
N ASP A 14 3.85 -12.14 -8.55
CA ASP A 14 5.05 -12.91 -8.30
C ASP A 14 4.66 -14.06 -7.39
N ASP A 15 4.53 -15.24 -8.00
CA ASP A 15 4.49 -16.54 -7.36
C ASP A 15 5.83 -16.85 -6.65
N ALA A 16 6.20 -16.01 -5.68
CA ALA A 16 7.09 -16.38 -4.62
C ALA A 16 6.19 -16.76 -3.45
N ALA A 17 6.12 -18.04 -3.15
CA ALA A 17 5.44 -18.57 -1.99
C ALA A 17 5.74 -17.66 -0.79
N VAL A 18 4.74 -16.90 -0.36
CA VAL A 18 4.75 -16.13 0.89
C VAL A 18 4.81 -17.19 2.00
N GLU A 19 6.00 -17.59 2.38
CA GLU A 19 6.21 -18.31 3.63
C GLU A 19 5.85 -17.33 4.75
N GLY A 20 4.85 -17.71 5.51
CA GLY A 20 4.02 -16.82 6.27
C GLY A 20 4.73 -16.02 7.36
N ASP A 21 4.16 -14.88 7.63
CA ASP A 21 4.34 -13.98 8.78
C ASP A 21 4.24 -14.70 10.16
N GLY A 22 3.81 -15.96 10.20
CA GLY A 22 3.79 -16.81 11.39
C GLY A 22 5.17 -17.11 12.01
N ASP A 23 6.26 -16.87 11.29
CA ASP A 23 7.61 -17.08 11.81
C ASP A 23 8.27 -15.82 12.39
N ARG A 24 7.71 -14.63 12.16
CA ARG A 24 8.28 -13.36 12.64
C ARG A 24 8.48 -13.33 14.17
N PRO A 25 7.49 -13.69 15.02
CA PRO A 25 7.70 -13.76 16.46
C PRO A 25 8.78 -14.75 16.87
N ALA A 26 8.86 -15.89 16.20
CA ALA A 26 9.86 -16.90 16.51
C ALA A 26 11.26 -16.51 16.00
N ALA A 27 11.35 -15.79 14.88
CA ALA A 27 12.60 -15.26 14.34
C ALA A 27 13.13 -14.13 15.24
N GLU A 28 12.32 -13.17 15.60
CA GLU A 28 12.59 -12.09 16.54
C GLU A 28 13.05 -12.63 17.91
N ALA A 29 12.32 -13.62 18.43
CA ALA A 29 12.69 -14.31 19.68
C ALA A 29 14.01 -15.08 19.59
N ARG A 30 14.47 -15.48 18.42
CA ARG A 30 15.78 -16.12 18.23
C ARG A 30 16.93 -15.09 18.20
N TYR A 31 16.68 -13.91 17.67
CA TYR A 31 17.71 -12.90 17.48
C TYR A 31 18.09 -12.19 18.79
N VAL A 32 17.10 -11.86 19.65
CA VAL A 32 17.32 -11.24 20.96
C VAL A 32 18.24 -12.06 21.89
N ALA A 33 18.61 -13.28 21.48
CA ALA A 33 19.60 -14.12 22.17
C ALA A 33 21.06 -13.88 21.72
N GLY A 34 21.34 -12.86 20.92
CA GLY A 34 22.68 -12.51 20.44
C GLY A 34 23.67 -12.22 21.58
N ASP A 35 24.93 -12.47 21.28
CA ASP A 35 26.10 -12.44 22.20
C ASP A 35 26.54 -11.02 22.67
N GLY A 36 25.63 -10.07 22.77
CA GLY A 36 25.93 -8.76 23.36
C GLY A 36 26.44 -8.87 24.77
N ASP A 37 27.57 -8.21 25.09
CA ASP A 37 28.13 -8.18 26.43
C ASP A 37 27.13 -7.46 27.36
N PRO A 38 26.58 -8.12 28.41
CA PRO A 38 25.55 -7.47 29.20
C PRO A 38 26.18 -6.47 30.14
N VAL A 39 25.77 -5.25 30.03
CA VAL A 39 25.87 -4.30 31.13
C VAL A 39 24.96 -4.83 32.24
N VAL A 40 25.55 -5.27 33.31
CA VAL A 40 24.84 -5.77 34.49
C VAL A 40 24.22 -4.59 35.21
N ASN A 41 23.04 -4.20 34.84
CA ASN A 41 22.23 -3.33 35.68
C ASN A 41 21.52 -4.16 36.74
N GLU A 42 21.39 -3.65 37.94
CA GLU A 42 20.67 -4.32 39.02
C GLU A 42 19.22 -4.58 38.54
N ILE A 43 18.89 -5.85 38.30
CA ILE A 43 17.55 -6.29 37.98
C ILE A 43 16.66 -5.91 39.15
N ILE A 44 15.83 -4.91 38.98
CA ILE A 44 14.75 -4.65 39.94
C ILE A 44 13.80 -5.84 39.81
N ASP A 45 13.69 -6.65 40.82
CA ASP A 45 12.69 -7.73 40.88
C ASP A 45 11.33 -7.05 41.10
N ALA A 46 10.75 -6.59 40.03
CA ALA A 46 9.53 -5.78 40.03
C ALA A 46 8.31 -6.70 40.21
N GLU A 47 8.14 -7.22 41.42
CA GLU A 47 6.81 -7.64 41.84
C GLU A 47 5.95 -6.38 42.06
N GLU A 48 4.65 -6.48 41.79
CA GLU A 48 3.68 -5.43 42.07
C GLU A 48 3.87 -4.93 43.52
N GLY A 49 4.14 -3.63 43.69
CA GLY A 49 4.46 -3.00 44.99
C GLY A 49 5.93 -2.99 45.39
N ALA A 50 6.89 -3.51 44.57
CA ALA A 50 8.31 -3.40 44.81
C ALA A 50 8.91 -2.03 44.38
N LEU A 51 8.20 -1.31 43.53
CA LEU A 51 8.61 0.02 43.05
C LEU A 51 8.28 1.10 44.09
N PRO A 52 9.12 2.16 44.23
CA PRO A 52 8.85 3.28 45.13
C PRO A 52 7.51 3.97 44.79
N GLU A 53 6.73 4.35 45.82
CA GLU A 53 5.52 5.15 45.59
C GLU A 53 5.88 6.55 45.07
N THR A 54 5.05 7.10 44.20
CA THR A 54 5.12 8.48 43.67
C THR A 54 3.73 9.10 43.65
N ASP A 55 3.64 10.40 43.83
CA ASP A 55 2.38 11.14 43.81
C ASP A 55 2.04 11.72 42.44
N GLY A 56 2.97 11.66 41.47
CA GLY A 56 2.84 12.22 40.12
C GLY A 56 2.53 11.14 39.07
N THR A 57 1.81 11.54 38.02
CA THR A 57 1.62 10.76 36.81
C THR A 57 1.98 11.57 35.57
N VAL A 58 2.34 10.89 34.48
CA VAL A 58 2.65 11.48 33.18
C VAL A 58 1.79 10.83 32.12
N ASP A 59 1.16 11.66 31.29
CA ASP A 59 0.43 11.23 30.09
C ASP A 59 1.38 11.33 28.89
N ILE A 60 1.42 10.31 28.05
CA ILE A 60 2.34 10.16 26.94
C ILE A 60 1.56 9.72 25.71
N ALA A 61 1.66 10.48 24.64
CA ALA A 61 1.26 10.01 23.32
C ALA A 61 2.30 8.97 22.85
N VAL A 62 1.83 7.76 22.52
CA VAL A 62 2.70 6.64 22.16
C VAL A 62 3.17 6.78 20.72
N THR A 63 4.47 6.78 20.48
CA THR A 63 5.05 6.82 19.15
C THR A 63 5.59 5.46 18.71
N GLN A 64 6.11 4.66 19.66
CA GLN A 64 6.59 3.30 19.39
C GLN A 64 6.55 2.43 20.65
N VAL A 65 6.32 1.14 20.46
CA VAL A 65 6.36 0.14 21.55
C VAL A 65 7.23 -1.03 21.11
N ASP A 66 8.23 -1.32 21.94
CA ASP A 66 9.16 -2.41 21.72
C ASP A 66 9.44 -3.19 23.01
N TYR A 67 10.31 -4.19 22.94
CA TYR A 67 10.76 -4.89 24.12
C TYR A 67 12.21 -5.31 24.02
N THR A 68 12.82 -5.46 25.19
CA THR A 68 14.12 -6.14 25.36
C THR A 68 13.98 -7.29 26.35
N VAL A 69 14.99 -8.16 26.40
CA VAL A 69 15.04 -9.25 27.39
C VAL A 69 16.24 -9.04 28.32
N GLU A 70 15.95 -8.73 29.58
CA GLU A 70 16.94 -8.54 30.60
C GLU A 70 17.26 -9.84 31.35
N GLY A 71 18.47 -9.97 31.87
CA GLY A 71 18.90 -11.14 32.65
C GLY A 71 19.52 -12.25 31.82
N ARG A 72 19.74 -13.42 32.41
CA ARG A 72 20.34 -14.61 31.75
C ARG A 72 19.70 -15.90 32.23
N GLY A 73 19.42 -16.83 31.31
CA GLY A 73 18.92 -18.17 31.57
C GLY A 73 17.56 -18.13 32.29
N SER A 74 17.45 -18.77 33.47
CA SER A 74 16.18 -18.80 34.22
C SER A 74 15.76 -17.44 34.82
N ARG A 75 16.57 -16.40 34.66
CA ARG A 75 16.30 -15.04 35.17
C ARG A 75 16.00 -14.08 34.01
N GLU A 76 15.90 -14.57 32.80
CA GLU A 76 15.47 -13.76 31.64
C GLU A 76 14.05 -13.25 31.87
N ARG A 77 13.84 -11.94 31.64
CA ARG A 77 12.54 -11.27 31.78
C ARG A 77 12.38 -10.26 30.65
N PRO A 78 11.26 -10.23 29.98
CA PRO A 78 10.99 -9.19 29.01
C PRO A 78 10.63 -7.89 29.73
N VAL A 79 11.09 -6.79 29.16
CA VAL A 79 10.74 -5.42 29.54
C VAL A 79 10.12 -4.75 28.32
N ILE A 80 8.92 -4.22 28.46
CA ILE A 80 8.30 -3.40 27.44
C ILE A 80 8.89 -2.00 27.52
N HIS A 81 9.27 -1.47 26.38
CA HIS A 81 9.71 -0.09 26.19
C HIS A 81 8.63 0.65 25.44
N VAL A 82 8.10 1.70 26.04
CA VAL A 82 7.21 2.62 25.35
C VAL A 82 7.95 3.93 25.13
N PHE A 83 8.02 4.33 23.89
CA PHE A 83 8.53 5.63 23.47
C PHE A 83 7.36 6.51 23.11
N GLY A 84 7.47 7.78 23.39
CA GLY A 84 6.40 8.71 23.07
C GLY A 84 6.74 10.13 23.48
N ARG A 85 5.76 11.00 23.40
CA ARG A 85 5.90 12.42 23.68
C ARG A 85 4.80 12.91 24.59
N ARG A 86 5.13 13.93 25.39
CA ARG A 86 4.11 14.69 26.12
C ARG A 86 3.40 15.65 25.18
N ALA A 87 2.31 16.24 25.65
CA ALA A 87 1.56 17.26 24.91
C ALA A 87 2.37 18.54 24.57
N ASP A 88 3.58 18.70 25.10
CA ASP A 88 4.54 19.75 24.76
C ASP A 88 5.69 19.25 23.89
N ASP A 89 5.49 18.12 23.25
CA ASP A 89 6.42 17.39 22.37
C ASP A 89 7.73 16.93 23.07
N THR A 90 7.79 17.00 24.39
CA THR A 90 8.94 16.48 25.15
C THR A 90 9.01 14.95 25.03
N PRO A 91 10.12 14.36 24.56
CA PRO A 91 10.24 12.91 24.42
C PRO A 91 10.30 12.21 25.77
N GLU A 92 9.67 11.04 25.85
CA GLU A 92 9.67 10.19 27.04
C GLU A 92 9.94 8.74 26.66
N HIS A 93 10.69 8.06 27.50
CA HIS A 93 10.92 6.64 27.44
C HIS A 93 10.40 5.99 28.72
N VAL A 94 9.55 4.96 28.61
CA VAL A 94 8.98 4.23 29.73
C VAL A 94 9.41 2.77 29.67
N ARG A 95 9.97 2.26 30.77
CA ARG A 95 10.25 0.84 30.98
C ARG A 95 9.13 0.23 31.81
N ILE A 96 8.44 -0.75 31.22
CA ILE A 96 7.31 -1.41 31.88
C ILE A 96 7.70 -2.84 32.21
N HIS A 97 7.67 -3.15 33.51
CA HIS A 97 8.06 -4.44 34.04
C HIS A 97 6.85 -5.31 34.40
N GLY A 98 7.08 -6.61 34.52
CA GLY A 98 6.10 -7.57 35.01
C GLY A 98 5.06 -8.04 33.97
N PHE A 99 5.04 -7.48 32.78
CA PHE A 99 4.20 -7.97 31.69
C PHE A 99 4.77 -9.28 31.14
N ARG A 100 3.95 -10.35 31.02
CA ARG A 100 4.42 -11.69 30.66
C ARG A 100 3.86 -12.13 29.32
N PRO A 101 4.65 -12.71 28.43
CA PRO A 101 4.18 -13.27 27.17
C PRO A 101 3.36 -14.54 27.41
N TYR A 102 2.31 -14.74 26.61
CA TYR A 102 1.42 -15.87 26.74
C TYR A 102 0.74 -16.25 25.42
N PHE A 103 0.10 -17.40 25.42
CA PHE A 103 -0.83 -17.87 24.39
C PHE A 103 -1.95 -18.66 25.05
N TYR A 104 -3.00 -18.97 24.28
CA TYR A 104 -4.07 -19.86 24.77
C TYR A 104 -4.02 -21.20 24.07
N THR A 105 -4.50 -22.23 24.78
CA THR A 105 -4.63 -23.61 24.26
C THR A 105 -5.87 -24.26 24.83
N PRO A 106 -6.51 -25.23 24.12
CA PRO A 106 -7.65 -25.97 24.67
C PRO A 106 -7.32 -26.64 26.00
N THR A 107 -8.16 -26.39 27.00
CA THR A 107 -7.93 -26.86 28.36
C THR A 107 -7.80 -28.39 28.45
N ASP A 108 -8.53 -29.14 27.64
CA ASP A 108 -8.50 -30.58 27.57
C ASP A 108 -7.26 -31.16 26.89
N SER A 109 -6.51 -30.34 26.15
CA SER A 109 -5.26 -30.72 25.48
C SER A 109 -4.02 -30.61 26.38
N LEU A 110 -4.12 -29.89 27.51
CA LEU A 110 -3.03 -29.69 28.45
C LEU A 110 -2.90 -30.84 29.44
N SER A 111 -1.70 -31.35 29.62
CA SER A 111 -1.36 -32.32 30.66
C SER A 111 -0.56 -31.66 31.79
N GLU A 112 -0.61 -32.26 33.01
CA GLU A 112 0.26 -31.82 34.12
C GLU A 112 1.75 -31.85 33.77
N GLY A 113 2.14 -32.71 32.82
CA GLY A 113 3.54 -32.81 32.35
C GLY A 113 3.97 -31.63 31.52
N ASP A 114 3.08 -31.07 30.71
CA ASP A 114 3.35 -29.88 29.85
C ASP A 114 3.60 -28.65 30.74
N LEU A 115 2.82 -28.48 31.82
CA LEU A 115 2.96 -27.37 32.77
C LEU A 115 4.22 -27.45 33.65
N GLN A 116 5.01 -28.55 33.58
CA GLN A 116 6.29 -28.71 34.26
C GLN A 116 7.50 -28.34 33.39
N ASP A 117 7.28 -27.83 32.17
CA ASP A 117 8.37 -27.32 31.32
C ASP A 117 9.01 -26.09 31.98
N ASP A 118 10.34 -26.04 31.99
CA ASP A 118 11.10 -24.96 32.66
C ASP A 118 10.86 -23.57 32.05
N VAL A 119 10.33 -23.49 30.81
CA VAL A 119 10.01 -22.22 30.11
C VAL A 119 8.58 -21.76 30.36
N ILE A 120 7.69 -22.60 30.89
CA ILE A 120 6.33 -22.24 31.27
C ILE A 120 6.36 -21.69 32.70
N THR A 121 5.93 -20.46 32.87
CA THR A 121 5.97 -19.74 34.17
C THR A 121 4.65 -19.75 34.92
N GLY A 122 3.57 -20.19 34.29
CA GLY A 122 2.25 -20.27 34.90
C GLY A 122 1.14 -20.55 33.89
N SER A 123 -0.06 -20.78 34.42
CA SER A 123 -1.28 -20.95 33.60
C SER A 123 -2.50 -20.41 34.36
N GLU A 124 -3.50 -19.98 33.59
CA GLU A 124 -4.80 -19.51 34.11
C GLU A 124 -5.92 -20.09 33.27
N ASP A 125 -6.92 -20.70 33.91
CA ASP A 125 -8.09 -21.29 33.26
C ASP A 125 -9.25 -20.27 33.18
N GLY A 126 -10.26 -20.61 32.39
CA GLY A 126 -11.53 -19.86 32.34
C GLY A 126 -11.66 -18.92 31.17
N TYR A 127 -10.93 -19.15 30.12
CA TYR A 127 -11.05 -18.45 28.84
C TYR A 127 -11.86 -19.28 27.85
N GLU A 128 -12.39 -18.63 26.83
CA GLU A 128 -13.17 -19.26 25.77
C GLU A 128 -12.76 -18.70 24.41
N SER A 129 -12.70 -19.58 23.41
CA SER A 129 -12.49 -19.13 22.03
C SER A 129 -13.80 -18.59 21.45
N ILE A 130 -13.71 -17.77 20.39
CA ILE A 130 -14.88 -17.26 19.67
C ILE A 130 -15.82 -18.37 19.16
N ARG A 131 -15.37 -19.62 19.11
CA ARG A 131 -16.18 -20.81 18.72
C ARG A 131 -16.61 -21.66 19.89
N GLY A 132 -16.49 -21.19 21.12
CA GLY A 132 -16.95 -21.86 22.33
C GLY A 132 -16.03 -22.97 22.85
N THR A 133 -14.76 -23.00 22.45
CA THR A 133 -13.79 -23.95 23.03
C THR A 133 -13.27 -23.40 24.35
N GLU A 134 -13.30 -24.20 25.43
CA GLU A 134 -12.69 -23.82 26.68
C GLU A 134 -11.18 -23.80 26.60
N LEU A 135 -10.56 -22.67 27.00
CA LEU A 135 -9.15 -22.42 26.86
C LEU A 135 -8.45 -22.13 28.21
N THR A 136 -7.18 -22.49 28.23
CA THR A 136 -6.24 -22.15 29.30
C THR A 136 -5.18 -21.21 28.74
N LYS A 137 -4.95 -20.07 29.41
CA LYS A 137 -3.87 -19.13 29.15
C LYS A 137 -2.57 -19.69 29.71
N VAL A 138 -1.54 -19.80 28.87
CA VAL A 138 -0.23 -20.38 29.25
C VAL A 138 0.84 -19.29 29.13
N PHE A 139 1.54 -19.01 30.21
CA PHE A 139 2.58 -17.98 30.25
C PHE A 139 3.97 -18.59 29.98
N GLY A 140 4.67 -17.99 29.00
CA GLY A 140 6.10 -18.25 28.79
C GLY A 140 6.96 -17.30 29.62
N ARG A 141 8.26 -17.62 29.71
CA ARG A 141 9.24 -16.76 30.38
C ARG A 141 9.57 -15.55 29.51
N THR A 142 9.84 -15.80 28.23
CA THR A 142 10.16 -14.78 27.22
C THR A 142 9.28 -14.97 25.99
N PRO A 143 9.13 -13.95 25.11
CA PRO A 143 8.46 -14.10 23.82
C PRO A 143 9.04 -15.22 22.96
N ARG A 144 10.39 -15.37 22.97
CA ARG A 144 11.09 -16.47 22.31
C ARG A 144 10.68 -17.85 22.85
N ASP A 145 10.49 -17.98 24.15
CA ASP A 145 10.06 -19.25 24.75
C ASP A 145 8.64 -19.61 24.29
N VAL A 146 7.71 -18.64 24.21
CA VAL A 146 6.38 -18.83 23.62
C VAL A 146 6.50 -19.29 22.17
N GLY A 147 7.28 -18.59 21.33
CA GLY A 147 7.52 -18.98 19.95
C GLY A 147 8.06 -20.42 19.78
N ASN A 148 8.90 -20.87 20.70
CA ASN A 148 9.49 -22.21 20.64
C ASN A 148 8.57 -23.33 21.11
N ILE A 149 7.62 -23.06 21.98
CA ILE A 149 6.74 -24.09 22.57
C ILE A 149 5.34 -24.15 21.94
N ARG A 150 4.86 -23.06 21.34
CA ARG A 150 3.48 -22.96 20.79
C ARG A 150 3.12 -24.09 19.84
N ASP A 151 4.02 -24.50 18.96
CA ASP A 151 3.81 -25.55 17.95
C ASP A 151 3.61 -26.96 18.54
N ARG A 152 3.78 -27.11 19.86
CA ARG A 152 3.48 -28.37 20.57
C ARG A 152 2.01 -28.49 20.93
N PHE A 153 1.24 -27.40 20.81
CA PHE A 153 -0.14 -27.27 21.22
C PHE A 153 -1.02 -26.84 20.06
N GLU A 154 -2.28 -27.16 20.11
CA GLU A 154 -3.28 -26.36 19.40
C GLU A 154 -3.34 -24.99 20.09
N HIS A 155 -3.10 -23.92 19.37
CA HIS A 155 -2.89 -22.63 20.01
C HIS A 155 -3.76 -21.52 19.41
N TYR A 156 -4.07 -20.55 20.26
CA TYR A 156 -4.84 -19.34 19.93
C TYR A 156 -4.00 -18.13 20.31
N GLU A 157 -4.00 -17.10 19.45
CA GLU A 157 -3.28 -15.84 19.65
C GLU A 157 -1.79 -15.98 20.00
N ALA A 158 -1.17 -17.08 19.56
CA ALA A 158 0.23 -17.36 19.82
C ALA A 158 1.20 -16.67 18.84
N ASP A 159 0.67 -16.05 17.80
CA ASP A 159 1.38 -15.34 16.74
C ASP A 159 1.47 -13.82 17.00
N ILE A 160 0.75 -13.29 17.98
CA ILE A 160 0.76 -11.86 18.28
C ILE A 160 2.12 -11.44 18.82
N LEU A 161 2.73 -10.44 18.19
CA LEU A 161 3.97 -9.83 18.67
C LEU A 161 3.83 -9.29 20.10
N PHE A 162 4.86 -9.39 20.90
CA PHE A 162 4.78 -9.06 22.33
C PHE A 162 4.47 -7.57 22.59
N PRO A 163 4.99 -6.60 21.80
CA PRO A 163 4.55 -5.21 21.90
C PRO A 163 3.06 -5.03 21.57
N ASN A 164 2.56 -5.65 20.50
CA ASN A 164 1.15 -5.59 20.09
C ASN A 164 0.26 -6.25 21.16
N ARG A 165 0.72 -7.36 21.75
CA ARG A 165 0.04 -8.00 22.92
C ARG A 165 -0.12 -7.03 24.09
N PHE A 166 0.90 -6.21 24.35
CA PHE A 166 0.83 -5.20 25.39
C PHE A 166 -0.21 -4.12 25.08
N LEU A 167 -0.23 -3.60 23.85
CA LEU A 167 -1.23 -2.62 23.41
C LEU A 167 -2.65 -3.16 23.59
N ILE A 168 -2.92 -4.39 23.14
CA ILE A 168 -4.20 -5.06 23.25
C ILE A 168 -4.63 -5.24 24.71
N ASP A 169 -3.76 -5.84 25.53
CA ASP A 169 -4.08 -6.17 26.94
C ASP A 169 -4.28 -4.94 27.82
N LYS A 170 -3.71 -3.80 27.41
CA LYS A 170 -3.83 -2.51 28.10
C LYS A 170 -4.83 -1.55 27.47
N ASP A 171 -5.42 -1.94 26.34
CA ASP A 171 -6.37 -1.13 25.58
C ASP A 171 -5.78 0.25 25.20
N VAL A 172 -4.49 0.25 24.86
CA VAL A 172 -3.75 1.46 24.49
C VAL A 172 -3.89 1.71 22.99
N ASN A 173 -4.54 2.81 22.64
CA ASN A 173 -4.75 3.23 21.26
C ASN A 173 -3.77 4.36 20.89
N SER A 174 -3.90 5.53 21.51
CA SER A 174 -3.03 6.70 21.19
C SER A 174 -2.09 7.08 22.32
N GLY A 175 -2.41 6.73 23.56
CA GLY A 175 -1.58 7.14 24.68
C GLY A 175 -1.77 6.34 25.96
N LEU A 176 -0.85 6.54 26.87
CA LEU A 176 -0.87 5.93 28.19
C LEU A 176 -0.48 6.90 29.30
N ARG A 177 -0.97 6.60 30.51
CA ARG A 177 -0.62 7.27 31.76
C ARG A 177 0.17 6.33 32.63
N VAL A 178 1.31 6.81 33.17
CA VAL A 178 2.18 6.07 34.08
C VAL A 178 2.56 6.93 35.29
N PRO A 179 2.96 6.30 36.42
CA PRO A 179 3.54 7.02 37.55
C PRO A 179 4.83 7.80 37.16
N GLU A 180 4.97 9.02 37.65
CA GLU A 180 6.19 9.82 37.42
C GLU A 180 7.33 9.32 38.32
N ARG A 181 7.90 8.20 37.95
CA ARG A 181 8.99 7.51 38.63
C ARG A 181 10.14 7.32 37.63
N ARG A 182 11.30 7.91 37.89
CA ARG A 182 12.43 7.88 36.96
C ARG A 182 13.58 7.02 37.46
N ALA A 183 14.18 6.31 36.53
CA ALA A 183 15.42 5.61 36.77
C ALA A 183 16.57 6.63 37.00
N GLU A 184 17.49 6.33 37.91
CA GLU A 184 18.64 7.22 38.22
C GLU A 184 19.68 7.25 37.11
N GLU A 185 19.76 6.19 36.30
CA GLU A 185 20.83 6.00 35.32
C GLU A 185 20.66 6.83 34.05
N ASP A 186 19.44 6.85 33.50
CA ASP A 186 19.11 7.45 32.21
C ASP A 186 17.88 8.36 32.22
N GLY A 187 17.19 8.46 33.36
CA GLY A 187 16.00 9.29 33.51
C GLY A 187 14.72 8.69 32.91
N ALA A 188 14.76 7.48 32.36
CA ALA A 188 13.57 6.79 31.84
C ALA A 188 12.52 6.61 32.95
N LEU A 189 11.25 6.72 32.58
CA LEU A 189 10.13 6.38 33.47
C LEU A 189 10.09 4.87 33.70
N VAL A 190 9.74 4.47 34.92
CA VAL A 190 9.66 3.05 35.30
C VAL A 190 8.30 2.77 35.91
N ALA A 191 7.59 1.78 35.35
CA ALA A 191 6.27 1.36 35.84
C ALA A 191 6.16 -0.16 35.89
N HIS A 192 5.28 -0.66 36.75
CA HIS A 192 4.76 -2.02 36.64
C HIS A 192 3.57 -2.02 35.66
N HIS A 193 3.38 -3.11 34.91
CA HIS A 193 2.28 -3.16 33.93
C HIS A 193 0.90 -2.95 34.54
N GLY A 194 0.71 -3.26 35.84
CA GLY A 194 -0.53 -3.02 36.59
C GLY A 194 -0.80 -1.54 36.88
N GLU A 195 0.19 -0.65 36.72
CA GLU A 195 0.09 0.80 36.96
C GLU A 195 -0.15 1.59 35.67
N VAL A 196 -0.23 0.91 34.50
CA VAL A 196 -0.45 1.54 33.20
C VAL A 196 -1.94 1.72 32.98
N GLU A 197 -2.35 2.95 32.66
CA GLU A 197 -3.73 3.31 32.29
C GLU A 197 -3.73 3.84 30.84
N ALA A 198 -4.65 3.35 30.01
CA ALA A 198 -4.87 3.91 28.68
C ALA A 198 -5.49 5.31 28.79
N VAL A 199 -5.02 6.24 27.97
CA VAL A 199 -5.57 7.59 27.85
C VAL A 199 -5.54 8.01 26.37
N GLU A 200 -6.38 8.97 26.00
CA GLU A 200 -6.21 9.67 24.73
C GLU A 200 -5.11 10.72 24.89
N ALA A 201 -4.12 10.67 24.01
CA ALA A 201 -3.02 11.63 23.98
C ALA A 201 -2.58 11.87 22.55
N GLU A 202 -2.23 13.12 22.26
CA GLU A 202 -1.75 13.57 20.96
C GLU A 202 -0.43 14.32 21.14
N ALA A 203 0.52 14.15 20.21
CA ALA A 203 1.77 14.90 20.15
C ALA A 203 2.24 14.89 18.68
N THR A 204 3.09 15.84 18.31
CA THR A 204 3.66 15.89 16.97
C THR A 204 4.81 14.88 16.86
N LEU A 205 4.79 14.01 15.85
CA LEU A 205 5.90 13.11 15.58
C LEU A 205 7.12 13.88 15.07
N ARG A 206 8.29 13.53 15.57
CA ARG A 206 9.55 14.00 14.98
C ARG A 206 9.97 13.05 13.88
N VAL A 207 9.99 13.55 12.65
CA VAL A 207 10.27 12.79 11.44
C VAL A 207 11.62 13.19 10.88
N ASN A 208 12.47 12.23 10.59
CA ASN A 208 13.67 12.43 9.78
C ASN A 208 13.48 11.70 8.45
N THR A 209 13.39 12.48 7.37
CA THR A 209 13.34 11.96 5.99
C THR A 209 14.74 11.97 5.44
N PHE A 210 15.25 10.82 4.97
CA PHE A 210 16.56 10.78 4.33
C PHE A 210 16.63 9.82 3.14
N ASP A 211 17.58 10.09 2.25
CA ASP A 211 17.86 9.35 1.03
C ASP A 211 19.36 9.21 0.86
N ILE A 212 19.83 8.07 0.34
CA ILE A 212 21.25 7.78 0.14
C ILE A 212 21.59 7.61 -1.33
N GLU A 213 22.77 8.06 -1.74
CA GLU A 213 23.34 7.77 -3.03
C GLU A 213 24.59 6.89 -2.89
N VAL A 214 24.68 5.88 -3.73
CA VAL A 214 25.73 4.85 -3.67
C VAL A 214 26.51 4.83 -4.98
N ASP A 215 27.81 4.54 -4.93
CA ASP A 215 28.63 4.32 -6.11
C ASP A 215 28.13 3.10 -6.91
N ASP A 216 27.46 3.33 -8.03
CA ASP A 216 26.80 2.31 -8.84
C ASP A 216 27.60 1.86 -10.07
N ARG A 217 28.86 2.28 -10.20
CA ARG A 217 29.73 1.95 -11.36
C ARG A 217 30.01 0.45 -11.51
N SER A 218 29.94 -0.31 -10.43
CA SER A 218 30.11 -1.78 -10.46
C SER A 218 28.80 -2.52 -10.75
N GLY A 219 27.68 -1.82 -10.79
CA GLY A 219 26.32 -2.34 -10.98
C GLY A 219 25.39 -1.92 -9.87
N PHE A 220 24.20 -2.53 -9.82
CA PHE A 220 23.24 -2.19 -8.75
C PHE A 220 23.82 -2.48 -7.36
N PRO A 221 23.85 -1.50 -6.47
CA PRO A 221 24.37 -1.69 -5.13
C PRO A 221 23.54 -2.73 -4.34
N GLU A 222 24.18 -3.76 -3.87
CA GLU A 222 23.56 -4.80 -3.03
C GLU A 222 24.48 -5.13 -1.85
N ASP A 223 23.92 -5.59 -0.75
CA ASP A 223 24.65 -6.12 0.41
C ASP A 223 25.70 -5.14 1.02
N GLY A 224 25.56 -3.82 0.83
CA GLY A 224 26.47 -2.81 1.39
C GLY A 224 27.90 -2.83 0.85
N GLU A 225 28.18 -3.45 -0.30
CA GLU A 225 29.58 -3.61 -0.80
C GLU A 225 30.17 -2.29 -1.27
N GLU A 226 29.38 -1.41 -1.90
CA GLU A 226 29.85 -0.15 -2.46
C GLU A 226 29.65 1.02 -1.50
N PRO A 227 30.47 2.08 -1.59
CA PRO A 227 30.39 3.20 -0.65
C PRO A 227 29.12 4.04 -0.83
N ILE A 228 28.55 4.50 0.28
CA ILE A 228 27.58 5.59 0.27
C ILE A 228 28.36 6.87 0.03
N VAL A 229 28.11 7.51 -1.12
CA VAL A 229 28.87 8.69 -1.56
C VAL A 229 28.27 9.99 -1.04
N CYS A 230 26.94 10.06 -0.93
CA CYS A 230 26.27 11.13 -0.21
C CYS A 230 24.96 10.66 0.41
N LEU A 231 24.46 11.46 1.33
CA LEU A 231 23.19 11.29 2.00
C LEU A 231 22.61 12.67 2.26
N THR A 232 21.29 12.83 2.07
CA THR A 232 20.59 14.05 2.50
C THR A 232 19.55 13.69 3.54
N SER A 233 19.40 14.52 4.56
CA SER A 233 18.40 14.37 5.60
C SER A 233 17.62 15.66 5.84
N HIS A 234 16.31 15.52 6.16
CA HIS A 234 15.45 16.60 6.61
C HIS A 234 14.88 16.27 8.00
N ASP A 235 14.93 17.20 8.92
CA ASP A 235 14.31 17.12 10.25
C ASP A 235 13.12 18.07 10.33
N ASN A 236 11.91 17.56 10.52
CA ASN A 236 10.69 18.36 10.49
C ASN A 236 10.55 19.35 11.65
N TYR A 237 11.19 19.11 12.81
CA TYR A 237 11.13 20.03 13.95
C TYR A 237 12.01 21.25 13.76
N ARG A 238 13.16 21.08 13.08
CA ARG A 238 14.10 22.16 12.77
C ARG A 238 13.82 22.75 11.40
N ASP A 239 13.06 22.05 10.57
CA ASP A 239 12.81 22.36 9.16
C ASP A 239 14.12 22.66 8.42
N GLU A 240 15.12 21.78 8.59
CA GLU A 240 16.47 21.93 8.06
C GLU A 240 16.85 20.76 7.16
N TYR A 241 17.50 21.06 6.04
CA TYR A 241 18.10 20.08 5.14
C TYR A 241 19.61 20.06 5.37
N ILE A 242 20.16 18.86 5.56
CA ILE A 242 21.61 18.65 5.66
C ILE A 242 22.01 17.64 4.61
N ALA A 243 22.94 18.04 3.75
CA ALA A 243 23.57 17.19 2.77
C ALA A 243 24.97 16.75 3.28
N TRP A 244 25.15 15.45 3.39
CA TRP A 244 26.37 14.80 3.88
C TRP A 244 27.09 14.21 2.68
N LEU A 245 28.36 14.53 2.49
CA LEU A 245 29.18 14.11 1.36
C LEU A 245 30.48 13.43 1.81
N TYR A 246 30.72 12.26 1.28
CA TYR A 246 32.06 11.67 1.28
C TYR A 246 32.84 12.19 0.08
N ASP A 247 33.91 12.92 0.32
CA ASP A 247 34.76 13.47 -0.74
C ASP A 247 35.43 12.36 -1.56
N ALA A 248 35.26 12.37 -2.88
CA ALA A 248 35.85 11.35 -3.73
C ALA A 248 37.36 11.35 -3.63
N PRO A 249 38.03 10.21 -3.38
CA PRO A 249 39.47 10.14 -3.26
C PRO A 249 40.24 10.62 -4.50
N ASP A 250 39.63 10.48 -5.67
CA ASP A 250 40.17 10.89 -6.97
C ASP A 250 39.37 12.05 -7.58
N ALA A 251 38.72 12.89 -6.73
CA ALA A 251 37.86 13.99 -7.16
C ALA A 251 38.56 14.95 -8.14
N GLU A 252 37.91 15.24 -9.25
CA GLU A 252 38.36 16.27 -10.18
C GLU A 252 37.99 17.68 -9.69
N VAL A 253 36.92 17.79 -8.88
CA VAL A 253 36.38 19.04 -8.33
C VAL A 253 36.22 18.87 -6.81
N PRO A 254 36.59 19.85 -5.97
CA PRO A 254 36.40 19.78 -4.55
C PRO A 254 34.92 19.84 -4.16
N ALA A 255 34.54 19.28 -3.00
CA ALA A 255 33.23 19.45 -2.41
C ALA A 255 32.82 20.94 -2.32
N PRO A 256 31.56 21.28 -2.56
CA PRO A 256 31.04 22.62 -2.33
C PRO A 256 30.98 22.90 -0.81
N ASP A 257 31.20 24.15 -0.42
CA ASP A 257 31.06 24.59 0.97
C ASP A 257 29.57 24.76 1.37
N ASP A 258 28.71 25.06 0.40
CA ASP A 258 27.26 25.23 0.52
C ASP A 258 26.56 25.01 -0.84
N LEU A 259 25.24 24.94 -0.84
CA LEU A 259 24.39 24.94 -2.04
C LEU A 259 23.64 26.26 -2.19
N ALA A 260 24.37 27.36 -2.21
CA ALA A 260 23.83 28.73 -2.17
C ALA A 260 22.93 29.10 -3.36
N ASP A 261 23.11 28.43 -4.49
CA ASP A 261 22.32 28.68 -5.72
C ASP A 261 21.14 27.68 -5.86
N TYR A 262 20.95 26.76 -4.91
CA TYR A 262 19.84 25.82 -4.91
C TYR A 262 18.57 26.46 -4.35
N ASP A 263 17.52 26.48 -5.15
CA ASP A 263 16.20 27.00 -4.77
C ASP A 263 15.31 25.85 -4.29
N LEU A 264 14.95 25.86 -3.01
CA LEU A 264 13.97 24.94 -2.44
C LEU A 264 12.58 25.17 -3.04
N LEU A 265 11.75 24.14 -3.11
CA LEU A 265 10.39 24.18 -3.65
C LEU A 265 9.47 25.05 -2.80
N ASP A 266 9.61 25.00 -1.48
CA ASP A 266 8.89 25.91 -0.58
C ASP A 266 9.59 27.26 -0.48
N GLU A 267 9.16 28.23 -1.28
CA GLU A 267 9.65 29.63 -1.26
C GLU A 267 9.47 30.34 0.10
N LYS A 268 8.70 29.74 1.04
CA LYS A 268 8.47 30.32 2.38
C LYS A 268 9.44 29.76 3.42
N ALA A 269 10.12 28.67 3.12
CA ALA A 269 11.14 28.14 4.00
C ALA A 269 12.31 29.12 4.06
N ASP A 270 12.62 29.67 5.24
CA ASP A 270 13.90 30.33 5.52
C ASP A 270 15.06 29.26 5.58
N ALA A 271 14.80 28.06 5.03
CA ALA A 271 15.67 26.91 5.09
C ALA A 271 16.79 27.05 4.06
N SER A 272 18.01 26.86 4.53
CA SER A 272 19.20 26.68 3.68
C SER A 272 19.65 25.23 3.79
N VAL A 273 20.19 24.70 2.71
CA VAL A 273 20.82 23.37 2.73
C VAL A 273 22.21 23.51 3.32
N GLU A 274 22.47 22.89 4.47
CA GLU A 274 23.79 22.78 5.05
C GLU A 274 24.57 21.64 4.39
N VAL A 275 25.80 21.89 3.92
CA VAL A 275 26.67 20.84 3.38
C VAL A 275 27.72 20.46 4.43
N ARG A 276 27.89 19.16 4.62
CA ARG A 276 28.93 18.58 5.51
C ARG A 276 29.74 17.57 4.71
N ALA A 277 30.96 17.96 4.35
CA ALA A 277 31.89 17.12 3.59
C ALA A 277 32.92 16.44 4.50
N PHE A 278 33.32 15.22 4.17
CA PHE A 278 34.22 14.37 4.94
C PHE A 278 35.25 13.69 4.04
N ASP A 279 36.50 13.58 4.53
CA ASP A 279 37.58 12.90 3.80
C ASP A 279 37.44 11.36 3.78
N GLU A 280 36.67 10.79 4.71
CA GLU A 280 36.47 9.35 4.87
C GLU A 280 34.98 9.05 5.05
N GLU A 281 34.48 7.96 4.43
CA GLU A 281 33.08 7.56 4.51
C GLU A 281 32.64 7.27 5.94
N GLU A 282 33.49 6.56 6.71
CA GLU A 282 33.20 6.22 8.11
C GLU A 282 33.01 7.46 8.98
N GLU A 283 33.71 8.56 8.71
CA GLU A 283 33.52 9.83 9.43
C GLU A 283 32.19 10.48 9.08
N MET A 284 31.77 10.43 7.82
CA MET A 284 30.46 10.90 7.36
C MET A 284 29.31 10.13 8.05
N LEU A 285 29.37 8.80 7.99
CA LEU A 285 28.34 7.94 8.56
C LEU A 285 28.27 8.05 10.09
N ASP A 286 29.43 8.18 10.76
CA ASP A 286 29.49 8.41 12.22
C ASP A 286 28.85 9.76 12.61
N ALA A 287 29.11 10.80 11.84
CA ALA A 287 28.51 12.12 12.04
C ALA A 287 27.00 12.12 11.81
N PHE A 288 26.51 11.37 10.80
CA PHE A 288 25.08 11.21 10.59
C PHE A 288 24.42 10.41 11.73
N LEU A 289 25.01 9.31 12.17
CA LEU A 289 24.49 8.56 13.33
C LEU A 289 24.44 9.46 14.59
N ALA A 290 25.47 10.27 14.82
CA ALA A 290 25.46 11.22 15.92
C ALA A 290 24.38 12.30 15.80
N TYR A 291 24.03 12.69 14.57
CA TYR A 291 22.92 13.59 14.30
C TYR A 291 21.56 12.93 14.62
N ILE A 292 21.35 11.67 14.22
CA ILE A 292 20.14 10.90 14.58
C ILE A 292 20.02 10.72 16.10
N GLU A 293 21.15 10.48 16.80
CA GLU A 293 21.19 10.40 18.27
C GLU A 293 20.81 11.74 18.93
N ASP A 294 21.31 12.88 18.41
CA ASP A 294 21.05 14.23 18.94
C ASP A 294 19.61 14.71 18.66
N THR A 295 19.10 14.44 17.45
CA THR A 295 17.77 14.87 17.05
C THR A 295 16.69 13.95 17.59
N ASP A 296 16.99 12.70 17.83
CA ASP A 296 16.11 11.66 18.37
C ASP A 296 14.73 11.60 17.67
N PRO A 297 14.68 11.34 16.34
CA PRO A 297 13.43 11.24 15.61
C PRO A 297 12.61 10.00 16.02
N ASP A 298 11.28 10.11 15.96
CA ASP A 298 10.38 9.00 16.18
C ASP A 298 10.25 8.13 14.92
N VAL A 299 10.31 8.77 13.75
CA VAL A 299 10.13 8.17 12.45
C VAL A 299 11.35 8.41 11.57
N LEU A 300 11.86 7.35 10.95
CA LEU A 300 12.82 7.39 9.86
C LEU A 300 12.09 7.01 8.58
N THR A 301 12.20 7.83 7.54
CA THR A 301 11.40 7.67 6.32
C THR A 301 12.13 8.15 5.07
N GLY A 302 11.60 7.75 3.92
CA GLY A 302 12.03 8.09 2.57
C GLY A 302 11.13 7.41 1.53
N TRP A 303 11.51 7.47 0.27
CA TRP A 303 10.77 6.84 -0.83
C TRP A 303 11.36 5.48 -1.21
N ASN A 304 10.60 4.42 -1.10
CA ASN A 304 11.09 3.04 -1.21
C ASN A 304 12.11 2.69 -0.11
N PHE A 305 11.91 3.29 1.03
CA PHE A 305 12.86 3.36 2.13
C PHE A 305 13.11 2.01 2.79
N GLU A 306 12.05 1.21 2.97
CA GLU A 306 12.13 -0.12 3.57
C GLU A 306 12.85 -1.13 2.68
N ASP A 307 12.78 -0.95 1.34
CA ASP A 307 13.35 -1.87 0.38
C ASP A 307 14.78 -1.52 -0.06
N PHE A 308 15.21 -0.26 0.12
CA PHE A 308 16.54 0.17 -0.33
C PHE A 308 17.33 0.98 0.70
N ASP A 309 16.93 2.21 1.04
CA ASP A 309 17.79 3.12 1.81
C ASP A 309 18.13 2.59 3.20
N ALA A 310 17.11 2.20 3.97
CA ALA A 310 17.32 1.73 5.34
C ALA A 310 18.11 0.41 5.39
N PRO A 311 17.78 -0.66 4.64
CA PRO A 311 18.57 -1.87 4.65
C PRO A 311 19.99 -1.67 4.11
N TYR A 312 20.18 -0.92 3.02
CA TYR A 312 21.52 -0.67 2.47
C TYR A 312 22.40 0.11 3.45
N PHE A 313 21.85 1.13 4.10
CA PHE A 313 22.55 1.90 5.12
C PHE A 313 23.06 1.00 6.25
N ILE A 314 22.24 0.09 6.74
CA ILE A 314 22.58 -0.88 7.79
C ILE A 314 23.64 -1.87 7.31
N ASP A 315 23.46 -2.45 6.12
CA ASP A 315 24.42 -3.39 5.52
C ASP A 315 25.78 -2.72 5.32
N ARG A 316 25.79 -1.45 4.90
CA ARG A 316 27.03 -0.69 4.74
C ARG A 316 27.75 -0.46 6.05
N LEU A 317 27.04 -0.11 7.11
CA LEU A 317 27.63 0.02 8.45
C LEU A 317 28.24 -1.31 8.91
N ASP A 318 27.58 -2.45 8.67
CA ASP A 318 28.09 -3.77 9.04
C ASP A 318 29.37 -4.11 8.26
N VAL A 319 29.42 -3.85 6.96
CA VAL A 319 30.60 -4.04 6.11
C VAL A 319 31.79 -3.19 6.59
N LEU A 320 31.54 -1.97 7.02
CA LEU A 320 32.57 -1.09 7.59
C LEU A 320 32.94 -1.44 9.05
N GLY A 321 32.21 -2.37 9.68
CA GLY A 321 32.39 -2.74 11.09
C GLY A 321 31.97 -1.65 12.08
N MET A 322 31.07 -0.78 11.65
CA MET A 322 30.43 0.25 12.49
C MET A 322 29.18 -0.34 13.14
N SER A 323 28.79 0.17 14.31
CA SER A 323 27.58 -0.31 14.98
C SER A 323 26.34 0.38 14.42
N TYR A 324 25.52 -0.35 13.71
CA TYR A 324 24.20 0.09 13.27
C TYR A 324 23.15 0.09 14.39
N ASP A 325 23.41 -0.60 15.52
CA ASP A 325 22.54 -0.56 16.70
C ASP A 325 22.33 0.86 17.26
N ARG A 326 23.22 1.80 16.92
CA ARG A 326 23.13 3.22 17.27
C ARG A 326 21.89 3.91 16.67
N LEU A 327 21.30 3.36 15.63
CA LEU A 327 20.01 3.83 15.12
C LEU A 327 18.85 3.56 16.10
N SER A 328 18.99 2.55 16.96
CA SER A 328 17.98 2.15 17.94
C SER A 328 18.09 2.95 19.24
N ARG A 329 16.96 3.21 19.88
CA ARG A 329 16.86 3.81 21.21
C ARG A 329 17.19 2.83 22.36
N VAL A 330 17.37 1.53 22.04
CA VAL A 330 17.70 0.46 23.00
C VAL A 330 18.85 -0.42 22.55
N ASP A 331 19.69 0.08 21.64
CA ASP A 331 20.87 -0.60 21.09
C ASP A 331 20.53 -1.97 20.44
N GLU A 332 19.37 -2.10 19.82
CA GLU A 332 18.95 -3.31 19.11
C GLU A 332 18.30 -2.96 17.75
N VAL A 333 18.85 -3.50 16.66
CA VAL A 333 18.32 -3.42 15.31
C VAL A 333 18.21 -4.83 14.74
N TRP A 334 17.07 -5.16 14.18
CA TRP A 334 16.85 -6.44 13.52
C TRP A 334 16.71 -6.27 11.99
N THR A 335 17.44 -7.10 11.21
CA THR A 335 17.57 -6.95 9.76
C THR A 335 17.04 -8.17 8.97
N GLY A 336 16.36 -9.09 9.57
CA GLY A 336 15.92 -10.32 8.90
C GLY A 336 14.41 -10.49 8.84
N GLY A 337 13.77 -10.12 7.76
CA GLY A 337 12.33 -10.34 7.57
C GLY A 337 11.80 -9.67 6.31
N TRP A 338 10.49 -9.71 6.14
CA TRP A 338 9.76 -8.97 5.15
C TRP A 338 9.42 -7.58 5.74
N GLY A 339 9.57 -6.51 4.97
CA GLY A 339 9.13 -5.18 5.37
C GLY A 339 10.20 -4.32 6.04
N GLY A 340 11.43 -4.35 5.53
CA GLY A 340 12.50 -3.47 5.99
C GLY A 340 13.13 -3.88 7.34
N PRO A 341 14.09 -3.11 7.85
CA PRO A 341 14.73 -3.32 9.16
C PRO A 341 13.81 -2.83 10.30
N ASP A 342 13.84 -3.55 11.43
CA ASP A 342 13.19 -3.16 12.67
C ASP A 342 14.21 -2.43 13.56
N VAL A 343 14.07 -1.12 13.69
CA VAL A 343 14.93 -0.25 14.49
C VAL A 343 14.21 0.03 15.82
N LYS A 344 14.49 -0.77 16.85
CA LYS A 344 13.75 -0.69 18.10
C LYS A 344 13.74 0.72 18.71
N GLY A 345 12.55 1.18 19.03
CA GLY A 345 12.28 2.50 19.58
C GLY A 345 12.06 3.59 18.54
N ARG A 346 12.17 3.29 17.25
CA ARG A 346 11.85 4.19 16.14
C ARG A 346 10.98 3.46 15.12
N VAL A 347 10.19 4.20 14.41
CA VAL A 347 9.41 3.68 13.27
C VAL A 347 10.26 3.80 12.01
N VAL A 348 10.43 2.71 11.28
CA VAL A 348 10.88 2.73 9.88
C VAL A 348 9.63 2.76 9.02
N PHE A 349 9.50 3.78 8.18
CA PHE A 349 8.25 4.05 7.48
C PHE A 349 8.49 4.36 6.00
N ASP A 350 7.85 3.62 5.12
CA ASP A 350 7.99 3.82 3.67
C ASP A 350 6.90 4.73 3.12
N LEU A 351 7.29 5.93 2.68
CA LEU A 351 6.36 6.90 2.09
C LEU A 351 5.73 6.39 0.77
N LEU A 352 6.44 5.59 -0.02
CA LEU A 352 5.90 5.02 -1.25
C LEU A 352 4.70 4.13 -0.97
N TYR A 353 4.85 3.16 -0.06
CA TYR A 353 3.77 2.24 0.28
C TYR A 353 2.62 2.95 0.99
N ALA A 354 2.95 3.86 1.90
CA ALA A 354 1.97 4.64 2.62
C ALA A 354 1.15 5.54 1.66
N TYR A 355 1.82 6.28 0.78
CA TYR A 355 1.17 7.11 -0.24
C TYR A 355 0.30 6.28 -1.17
N GLN A 356 0.82 5.17 -1.71
CA GLN A 356 0.07 4.30 -2.62
C GLN A 356 -1.25 3.84 -2.02
N ARG A 357 -1.27 3.55 -0.73
CA ARG A 357 -2.45 3.05 -0.02
C ARG A 357 -3.45 4.14 0.38
N THR A 358 -3.07 5.41 0.33
CA THR A 358 -4.02 6.54 0.48
C THR A 358 -4.77 6.83 -0.82
N GLN A 359 -4.25 6.38 -1.98
CA GLN A 359 -4.82 6.71 -3.27
C GLN A 359 -6.07 5.88 -3.59
N PHE A 360 -7.14 6.54 -4.01
CA PHE A 360 -8.37 5.87 -4.46
C PHE A 360 -8.32 5.37 -5.91
N SER A 361 -7.33 5.79 -6.68
CA SER A 361 -7.11 5.37 -8.06
C SER A 361 -5.62 5.10 -8.30
N GLU A 362 -5.33 4.03 -9.04
CA GLU A 362 -3.95 3.76 -9.45
C GLU A 362 -3.37 4.90 -10.27
N LEU A 363 -2.13 5.28 -9.95
CA LEU A 363 -1.33 6.16 -10.78
C LEU A 363 -0.62 5.38 -11.89
N ASP A 364 -0.25 6.07 -12.95
CA ASP A 364 0.52 5.51 -14.05
C ASP A 364 1.90 4.98 -13.59
N SER A 365 2.45 5.56 -12.55
CA SER A 365 3.71 5.18 -11.93
C SER A 365 3.78 5.70 -10.50
N TYR A 366 4.33 4.90 -9.60
CA TYR A 366 4.62 5.29 -8.23
C TYR A 366 6.11 5.62 -7.99
N ARG A 367 6.87 5.84 -9.05
CA ARG A 367 8.23 6.41 -8.92
C ARG A 367 8.13 7.83 -8.37
N LEU A 368 9.07 8.21 -7.52
CA LEU A 368 9.08 9.53 -6.89
C LEU A 368 8.91 10.68 -7.92
N ASP A 369 9.62 10.62 -9.04
CA ASP A 369 9.52 11.57 -10.15
C ASP A 369 8.07 11.71 -10.68
N ALA A 370 7.39 10.59 -10.93
CA ALA A 370 6.03 10.59 -11.49
C ALA A 370 4.98 11.06 -10.49
N VAL A 371 5.13 10.68 -9.22
CA VAL A 371 4.24 11.13 -8.15
C VAL A 371 4.45 12.62 -7.89
N ALA A 372 5.69 13.08 -7.82
CA ALA A 372 6.01 14.48 -7.63
C ALA A 372 5.49 15.37 -8.77
N GLU A 373 5.60 14.92 -10.03
CA GLU A 373 5.03 15.65 -11.16
C GLU A 373 3.50 15.73 -11.07
N THR A 374 2.86 14.64 -10.62
CA THR A 374 1.40 14.60 -10.45
C THR A 374 0.95 15.49 -9.31
N GLU A 375 1.62 15.40 -8.17
CA GLU A 375 1.22 16.09 -6.95
C GLU A 375 1.73 17.52 -6.88
N LEU A 376 3.01 17.74 -7.18
CA LEU A 376 3.67 19.02 -6.99
C LEU A 376 3.82 19.81 -8.29
N GLY A 377 3.70 19.16 -9.45
CA GLY A 377 3.95 19.75 -10.77
C GLY A 377 5.44 19.92 -11.09
N VAL A 378 6.31 19.27 -10.34
CA VAL A 378 7.76 19.25 -10.52
C VAL A 378 8.27 17.82 -10.36
N GLY A 379 9.35 17.46 -11.07
CA GLY A 379 9.95 16.13 -10.99
C GLY A 379 11.38 16.18 -10.48
N LYS A 380 12.04 15.03 -10.51
CA LYS A 380 13.45 14.86 -10.17
C LYS A 380 14.37 15.62 -11.13
N GLU A 381 15.56 15.95 -10.66
CA GLU A 381 16.66 16.33 -11.53
C GLU A 381 17.04 15.15 -12.44
N ARG A 382 17.29 15.44 -13.74
CA ARG A 382 17.61 14.38 -14.72
C ARG A 382 19.12 14.15 -14.79
N TYR A 383 19.53 12.95 -14.44
CA TYR A 383 20.88 12.47 -14.67
C TYR A 383 20.85 11.08 -15.32
N THR A 384 21.71 10.87 -16.33
CA THR A 384 21.73 9.64 -17.15
C THR A 384 23.05 8.86 -17.06
N GLY A 385 23.99 9.31 -16.23
CA GLY A 385 25.26 8.65 -15.96
C GLY A 385 25.24 7.81 -14.70
N ASP A 386 26.38 7.27 -14.33
CA ASP A 386 26.56 6.57 -13.06
C ASP A 386 26.74 7.58 -11.92
N ILE A 387 26.22 7.30 -10.74
CA ILE A 387 26.34 8.16 -9.56
C ILE A 387 27.81 8.34 -9.16
N GLY A 388 28.61 7.26 -9.25
CA GLY A 388 30.05 7.33 -8.99
C GLY A 388 30.80 8.29 -9.92
N ASP A 389 30.38 8.43 -11.18
CA ASP A 389 30.96 9.42 -12.10
C ASP A 389 30.59 10.85 -11.72
N LEU A 390 29.33 11.06 -11.26
CA LEU A 390 28.87 12.36 -10.79
C LEU A 390 29.61 12.78 -9.51
N TRP A 391 29.78 11.85 -8.60
CA TRP A 391 30.53 12.03 -7.35
C TRP A 391 31.96 12.54 -7.58
N GLU A 392 32.71 12.02 -8.58
CA GLU A 392 34.07 12.44 -8.87
C GLU A 392 34.15 13.74 -9.67
N GLN A 393 33.16 14.00 -10.57
CA GLN A 393 33.26 15.05 -11.57
C GLN A 393 32.45 16.31 -11.22
N ASP A 394 31.32 16.15 -10.53
CA ASP A 394 30.39 17.25 -10.23
C ASP A 394 29.65 16.99 -8.91
N PRO A 395 30.34 17.03 -7.75
CA PRO A 395 29.72 16.74 -6.46
C PRO A 395 28.63 17.75 -6.05
N GLU A 396 28.67 18.99 -6.54
CA GLU A 396 27.60 19.97 -6.32
C GLU A 396 26.29 19.49 -6.92
N ARG A 397 26.31 19.05 -8.16
CA ARG A 397 25.15 18.49 -8.83
C ARG A 397 24.66 17.18 -8.21
N LEU A 398 25.56 16.33 -7.68
CA LEU A 398 25.18 15.14 -6.95
C LEU A 398 24.36 15.50 -5.70
N LEU A 399 24.82 16.50 -4.95
CA LEU A 399 24.11 16.97 -3.76
C LEU A 399 22.77 17.62 -4.12
N GLU A 400 22.71 18.44 -5.16
CA GLU A 400 21.43 19.01 -5.65
C GLU A 400 20.45 17.92 -6.05
N TYR A 401 20.92 16.85 -6.69
CA TYR A 401 20.11 15.69 -7.05
C TYR A 401 19.54 14.98 -5.82
N ASN A 402 20.37 14.65 -4.85
CA ASN A 402 19.96 13.95 -3.63
C ASN A 402 19.08 14.82 -2.70
N VAL A 403 19.39 16.14 -2.59
CA VAL A 403 18.52 17.10 -1.85
C VAL A 403 17.14 17.15 -2.49
N ARG A 404 17.05 17.15 -3.83
CA ARG A 404 15.76 17.17 -4.54
C ARG A 404 14.92 15.94 -4.22
N ASP A 405 15.51 14.77 -4.11
CA ASP A 405 14.78 13.54 -3.79
C ASP A 405 14.18 13.59 -2.38
N VAL A 406 14.93 14.06 -1.39
CA VAL A 406 14.41 14.26 -0.02
C VAL A 406 13.35 15.34 0.02
N GLU A 407 13.57 16.47 -0.66
CA GLU A 407 12.61 17.57 -0.73
C GLU A 407 11.25 17.13 -1.33
N LEU A 408 11.29 16.34 -2.41
CA LEU A 408 10.07 15.79 -3.00
C LEU A 408 9.32 14.90 -2.03
N CYS A 409 10.01 14.06 -1.25
CA CYS A 409 9.40 13.23 -0.21
C CYS A 409 8.69 14.09 0.85
N VAL A 410 9.38 15.11 1.36
CA VAL A 410 8.85 16.05 2.37
C VAL A 410 7.64 16.80 1.86
N GLU A 411 7.69 17.33 0.63
CA GLU A 411 6.60 18.12 0.06
C GLU A 411 5.38 17.26 -0.35
N ILE A 412 5.59 16.01 -0.77
CA ILE A 412 4.49 15.05 -0.99
C ILE A 412 3.80 14.73 0.32
N ASP A 413 4.55 14.43 1.39
CA ASP A 413 3.99 14.17 2.71
C ASP A 413 3.20 15.37 3.23
N ARG A 414 3.77 16.58 3.18
CA ARG A 414 3.11 17.83 3.58
C ARG A 414 1.83 18.12 2.81
N LYS A 415 1.82 17.84 1.50
CA LYS A 415 0.66 18.11 0.65
C LYS A 415 -0.46 17.09 0.80
N GLN A 416 -0.10 15.84 1.01
CA GLN A 416 -1.04 14.72 1.02
C GLN A 416 -1.36 14.21 2.42
N ASP A 417 -0.74 14.80 3.46
CA ASP A 417 -0.87 14.39 4.87
C ASP A 417 -0.65 12.88 5.05
N VAL A 418 0.38 12.29 4.40
CA VAL A 418 0.55 10.83 4.35
C VAL A 418 0.82 10.26 5.74
N ILE A 419 1.87 10.75 6.43
CA ILE A 419 2.20 10.30 7.79
C ILE A 419 1.08 10.64 8.78
N PRO A 420 0.54 11.89 8.82
CA PRO A 420 -0.58 12.21 9.70
C PRO A 420 -1.83 11.36 9.49
N PHE A 421 -2.13 10.97 8.25
CA PHE A 421 -3.25 10.08 7.97
C PHE A 421 -3.06 8.69 8.58
N TRP A 422 -1.88 8.08 8.44
CA TRP A 422 -1.62 6.77 9.00
C TRP A 422 -1.46 6.78 10.52
N GLU A 423 -1.01 7.90 11.08
CA GLU A 423 -1.03 8.14 12.53
C GLU A 423 -2.46 8.10 13.08
N GLU A 424 -3.43 8.74 12.41
CA GLU A 424 -4.84 8.66 12.78
C GLU A 424 -5.40 7.23 12.66
N VAL A 425 -4.98 6.47 11.64
CA VAL A 425 -5.36 5.05 11.51
C VAL A 425 -4.77 4.24 12.67
N ALA A 426 -3.49 4.42 12.97
CA ALA A 426 -2.81 3.71 14.06
C ALA A 426 -3.46 4.01 15.42
N ALA A 427 -3.74 5.27 15.72
CA ALA A 427 -4.42 5.71 16.93
C ALA A 427 -5.85 5.19 17.04
N PHE A 428 -6.59 5.16 15.92
CA PHE A 428 -7.95 4.62 15.92
C PHE A 428 -7.99 3.12 16.20
N VAL A 429 -7.04 2.38 15.61
CA VAL A 429 -6.96 0.91 15.71
C VAL A 429 -6.30 0.44 17.01
N GLY A 430 -5.36 1.21 17.55
CA GLY A 430 -4.49 0.79 18.66
C GLY A 430 -3.32 -0.09 18.19
N CYS A 431 -2.70 0.25 17.05
CA CYS A 431 -1.55 -0.47 16.50
C CYS A 431 -0.33 0.44 16.34
N LYS A 432 0.82 -0.14 16.02
CA LYS A 432 2.02 0.60 15.65
C LYS A 432 1.83 1.28 14.29
N LEU A 433 2.52 2.40 14.04
CA LEU A 433 2.39 3.17 12.80
C LEU A 433 2.75 2.35 11.55
N GLU A 434 3.81 1.55 11.61
CA GLU A 434 4.22 0.64 10.53
C GLU A 434 3.15 -0.42 10.22
N ASP A 435 2.44 -0.94 11.23
CA ASP A 435 1.36 -1.92 11.06
C ASP A 435 0.10 -1.29 10.43
N ALA A 436 -0.13 0.00 10.66
CA ALA A 436 -1.32 0.72 10.20
C ALA A 436 -1.44 0.77 8.68
N THR A 437 -0.30 0.87 7.98
CA THR A 437 -0.27 0.95 6.51
C THR A 437 -0.73 -0.36 5.84
N THR A 438 -0.72 -1.50 6.55
CA THR A 438 -1.16 -2.79 6.04
C THR A 438 -2.61 -3.08 6.47
N PRO A 439 -3.61 -3.01 5.55
CA PRO A 439 -5.02 -3.14 5.93
C PRO A 439 -5.36 -4.44 6.68
N GLY A 440 -4.67 -5.54 6.34
CA GLY A 440 -4.85 -6.82 7.02
C GLY A 440 -4.40 -6.80 8.47
N ASP A 441 -3.27 -6.16 8.77
CA ASP A 441 -2.73 -6.07 10.12
C ASP A 441 -3.50 -5.04 10.96
N ALA A 442 -3.84 -3.90 10.37
CA ALA A 442 -4.68 -2.90 11.03
C ALA A 442 -6.06 -3.47 11.44
N VAL A 443 -6.74 -4.19 10.54
CA VAL A 443 -8.03 -4.82 10.87
C VAL A 443 -7.84 -5.94 11.91
N ASP A 444 -6.76 -6.70 11.83
CA ASP A 444 -6.47 -7.75 12.81
C ASP A 444 -6.30 -7.16 14.22
N MET A 445 -5.54 -6.08 14.35
CA MET A 445 -5.38 -5.36 15.61
C MET A 445 -6.71 -4.79 16.12
N TYR A 446 -7.48 -4.14 15.24
CA TYR A 446 -8.80 -3.63 15.60
C TYR A 446 -9.72 -4.73 16.17
N VAL A 447 -9.78 -5.89 15.51
CA VAL A 447 -10.57 -7.04 15.97
C VAL A 447 -10.05 -7.57 17.30
N LEU A 448 -8.74 -7.69 17.48
CA LEU A 448 -8.12 -8.16 18.72
C LEU A 448 -8.45 -7.25 19.91
N HIS A 449 -8.38 -5.93 19.75
CA HIS A 449 -8.79 -4.98 20.77
C HIS A 449 -10.28 -5.16 21.14
N LYS A 450 -11.15 -5.28 20.15
CA LYS A 450 -12.61 -5.41 20.37
C LYS A 450 -13.03 -6.68 21.08
N VAL A 451 -12.36 -7.80 20.83
CA VAL A 451 -12.74 -9.08 21.44
C VAL A 451 -11.95 -9.40 22.71
N HIS A 452 -10.89 -8.63 23.01
CA HIS A 452 -10.06 -8.87 24.19
C HIS A 452 -10.89 -8.94 25.46
N GLY A 453 -10.66 -9.98 26.26
CA GLY A 453 -11.43 -10.23 27.48
C GLY A 453 -12.78 -10.92 27.29
N SER A 454 -13.32 -10.98 26.08
CA SER A 454 -14.53 -11.70 25.71
C SER A 454 -14.21 -13.08 25.11
N PHE A 455 -13.35 -13.10 24.10
CA PHE A 455 -12.95 -14.33 23.42
C PHE A 455 -11.46 -14.30 23.10
N ALA A 456 -10.86 -15.49 22.97
CA ALA A 456 -9.57 -15.67 22.32
C ALA A 456 -9.77 -16.10 20.86
N LEU A 457 -8.96 -15.55 19.95
CA LEU A 457 -9.05 -15.81 18.52
C LEU A 457 -8.05 -16.86 18.04
N PRO A 458 -8.35 -17.60 16.96
CA PRO A 458 -7.36 -18.47 16.32
C PRO A 458 -6.07 -17.74 15.98
N SER A 459 -4.94 -18.44 16.04
CA SER A 459 -3.69 -17.91 15.49
C SER A 459 -3.73 -17.84 13.96
N LYS A 460 -3.04 -16.85 13.34
CA LYS A 460 -2.95 -16.72 11.88
C LYS A 460 -2.32 -17.97 11.24
N GLY A 461 -2.74 -18.29 10.02
CA GLY A 461 -2.13 -19.32 9.19
C GLY A 461 -2.47 -20.79 9.52
N GLN A 462 -3.44 -21.03 10.40
CA GLN A 462 -3.89 -22.39 10.75
C GLN A 462 -5.11 -22.88 9.97
N GLN A 463 -5.59 -22.10 8.99
CA GLN A 463 -6.83 -22.39 8.26
C GLN A 463 -6.53 -22.89 6.84
N GLU A 464 -7.34 -23.84 6.34
CA GLU A 464 -7.24 -24.31 4.96
C GLU A 464 -7.92 -23.31 4.01
N SER A 465 -7.21 -22.89 2.95
CA SER A 465 -7.74 -22.01 1.91
C SER A 465 -8.64 -22.76 0.95
N GLU A 466 -9.76 -22.19 0.62
CA GLU A 466 -10.62 -22.63 -0.47
C GLU A 466 -11.35 -21.44 -1.10
N ASP A 467 -11.33 -21.33 -2.41
CA ASP A 467 -12.05 -20.32 -3.17
C ASP A 467 -13.58 -20.38 -3.02
N TYR A 468 -14.24 -19.24 -3.06
CA TYR A 468 -15.69 -19.12 -3.18
C TYR A 468 -16.08 -18.03 -4.19
N GLU A 469 -17.33 -18.06 -4.66
CA GLU A 469 -17.83 -17.16 -5.70
C GLU A 469 -17.92 -15.72 -5.17
N GLY A 470 -17.31 -14.77 -5.90
CA GLY A 470 -17.30 -13.34 -5.59
C GLY A 470 -18.62 -12.61 -5.90
N GLY A 471 -18.56 -11.28 -6.02
CA GLY A 471 -19.70 -10.42 -6.32
C GLY A 471 -20.32 -10.62 -7.71
N ALA A 472 -21.54 -10.12 -7.89
CA ALA A 472 -22.24 -10.16 -9.18
C ALA A 472 -21.61 -9.17 -10.17
N VAL A 473 -21.37 -9.62 -11.38
CA VAL A 473 -21.01 -8.75 -12.51
C VAL A 473 -21.89 -9.15 -13.70
N PHE A 474 -22.74 -8.25 -14.16
CA PHE A 474 -23.65 -8.53 -15.28
C PHE A 474 -22.91 -8.66 -16.60
N ASP A 475 -23.54 -9.33 -17.56
CA ASP A 475 -23.00 -9.38 -18.91
C ASP A 475 -23.15 -8.01 -19.58
N PRO A 476 -22.07 -7.48 -20.18
CA PRO A 476 -22.09 -6.14 -20.76
C PRO A 476 -22.96 -6.09 -22.03
N ILE A 477 -23.77 -5.04 -22.15
CA ILE A 477 -24.43 -4.71 -23.40
C ILE A 477 -23.53 -3.74 -24.17
N THR A 478 -22.86 -4.24 -25.22
CA THR A 478 -21.87 -3.50 -26.01
C THR A 478 -22.47 -2.30 -26.74
N GLY A 479 -21.70 -1.22 -26.84
CA GLY A 479 -22.07 -0.02 -27.61
C GLY A 479 -22.29 1.20 -26.73
N VAL A 480 -22.90 2.23 -27.32
CA VAL A 480 -23.17 3.53 -26.68
C VAL A 480 -24.61 3.61 -26.21
N ARG A 481 -24.83 4.16 -25.02
CA ARG A 481 -26.14 4.42 -24.40
C ARG A 481 -26.26 5.88 -23.99
N GLU A 482 -27.52 6.39 -23.99
CA GLU A 482 -27.78 7.79 -23.65
C GLU A 482 -28.47 7.88 -22.27
N ASN A 483 -28.10 8.91 -21.47
CA ASN A 483 -28.65 9.17 -20.15
C ASN A 483 -28.67 7.90 -19.29
N VAL A 484 -27.49 7.49 -18.82
CA VAL A 484 -27.37 6.33 -17.94
C VAL A 484 -27.18 6.81 -16.51
N THR A 485 -28.15 6.47 -15.66
CA THR A 485 -28.05 6.74 -14.21
C THR A 485 -27.24 5.64 -13.53
N VAL A 486 -26.36 6.03 -12.64
CA VAL A 486 -25.57 5.12 -11.80
C VAL A 486 -26.09 5.19 -10.39
N LEU A 487 -26.56 4.09 -9.89
CA LEU A 487 -27.02 3.89 -8.54
C LEU A 487 -26.02 2.99 -7.82
N ASP A 488 -25.52 3.43 -6.67
CA ASP A 488 -24.50 2.72 -5.88
C ASP A 488 -25.06 2.23 -4.55
N LEU A 489 -24.78 0.98 -4.19
CA LEU A 489 -25.15 0.39 -2.92
C LEU A 489 -24.13 0.76 -1.84
N LYS A 490 -24.53 1.60 -0.93
CA LYS A 490 -23.68 2.10 0.14
C LYS A 490 -23.13 0.97 1.00
N SER A 491 -21.81 0.73 0.91
CA SER A 491 -21.12 -0.28 1.71
C SER A 491 -21.80 -1.67 1.65
N LEU A 492 -22.11 -2.17 0.45
CA LEU A 492 -22.91 -3.37 0.22
C LEU A 492 -22.55 -4.54 1.14
N TYR A 493 -21.30 -4.97 1.18
CA TYR A 493 -20.90 -6.14 1.95
C TYR A 493 -20.96 -5.94 3.46
N PRO A 494 -20.49 -4.83 4.05
CA PRO A 494 -20.77 -4.49 5.43
C PRO A 494 -22.26 -4.52 5.77
N MET A 495 -23.12 -3.98 4.90
CA MET A 495 -24.58 -4.01 5.12
C MET A 495 -25.16 -5.41 5.04
N CYS A 496 -24.62 -6.29 4.18
CA CYS A 496 -24.97 -7.70 4.16
C CYS A 496 -24.62 -8.38 5.49
N MET A 497 -23.37 -8.16 5.98
CA MET A 497 -22.90 -8.75 7.26
C MET A 497 -23.82 -8.37 8.43
N VAL A 498 -24.13 -7.09 8.55
CA VAL A 498 -25.02 -6.58 9.62
C VAL A 498 -26.41 -7.16 9.46
N THR A 499 -26.98 -7.17 8.26
CA THR A 499 -28.38 -7.60 8.02
C THR A 499 -28.59 -9.07 8.40
N ILE A 500 -27.65 -9.96 8.04
CA ILE A 500 -27.78 -11.40 8.35
C ILE A 500 -27.03 -11.82 9.63
N ASN A 501 -26.49 -10.87 10.40
CA ASN A 501 -25.70 -11.13 11.62
C ASN A 501 -24.56 -12.12 11.37
N ALA A 502 -23.81 -11.91 10.28
CA ALA A 502 -22.73 -12.79 9.86
C ALA A 502 -21.49 -12.64 10.76
N SER A 503 -21.23 -13.63 11.58
CA SER A 503 -20.06 -13.72 12.45
C SER A 503 -19.75 -15.20 12.73
N PRO A 504 -18.49 -15.58 13.03
CA PRO A 504 -18.14 -16.98 13.28
C PRO A 504 -18.94 -17.63 14.41
N GLU A 505 -19.22 -16.90 15.48
CA GLU A 505 -19.96 -17.38 16.67
C GLU A 505 -21.48 -17.39 16.47
N THR A 506 -21.99 -16.61 15.51
CA THR A 506 -23.45 -16.59 15.23
C THR A 506 -23.86 -17.63 14.18
N LYS A 507 -22.89 -18.21 13.46
CA LYS A 507 -23.16 -19.27 12.49
C LYS A 507 -23.66 -20.54 13.19
N VAL A 508 -24.82 -21.05 12.78
CA VAL A 508 -25.44 -22.21 13.40
C VAL A 508 -25.87 -23.26 12.38
N ASN A 509 -25.89 -24.54 12.84
CA ASN A 509 -26.51 -25.60 12.06
C ASN A 509 -27.99 -25.68 12.42
N PRO A 510 -28.93 -25.43 11.50
CA PRO A 510 -30.37 -25.42 11.79
C PRO A 510 -30.91 -26.77 12.28
N GLU A 511 -30.23 -27.89 12.08
CA GLU A 511 -30.63 -29.18 12.63
C GLU A 511 -30.41 -29.30 14.14
N ASN A 512 -29.49 -28.46 14.67
CA ASN A 512 -29.09 -28.53 16.07
C ASN A 512 -29.41 -27.24 16.85
N TYR A 513 -30.08 -26.27 16.21
CA TYR A 513 -30.39 -24.97 16.79
C TYR A 513 -31.91 -24.72 16.80
N ASP A 514 -32.50 -24.53 17.96
CA ASP A 514 -33.93 -24.32 18.15
C ASP A 514 -34.36 -22.84 18.10
N GLY A 515 -33.42 -21.90 17.95
CA GLY A 515 -33.68 -20.45 17.91
C GLY A 515 -34.06 -19.95 16.51
N GLU A 516 -34.44 -18.68 16.42
CA GLU A 516 -34.71 -18.01 15.18
C GLU A 516 -33.37 -17.65 14.46
N THR A 517 -33.37 -17.78 13.13
CA THR A 517 -32.19 -17.55 12.31
C THR A 517 -32.47 -16.61 11.15
N TYR A 518 -31.47 -15.82 10.77
CA TYR A 518 -31.34 -15.28 9.43
C TYR A 518 -30.91 -16.40 8.49
N VAL A 519 -31.31 -16.33 7.23
CA VAL A 519 -30.96 -17.34 6.22
C VAL A 519 -30.31 -16.64 5.04
N ALA A 520 -29.03 -16.91 4.82
CA ALA A 520 -28.33 -16.42 3.64
C ALA A 520 -28.74 -17.23 2.38
N PRO A 521 -28.66 -16.66 1.16
CA PRO A 521 -29.08 -17.34 -0.06
C PRO A 521 -28.32 -18.64 -0.37
N ASN A 522 -27.10 -18.78 0.10
CA ASN A 522 -26.31 -20.02 0.00
C ASN A 522 -26.76 -21.11 0.99
N GLY A 523 -27.77 -20.84 1.83
CA GLY A 523 -28.29 -21.76 2.83
C GLY A 523 -27.58 -21.76 4.17
N THR A 524 -26.66 -20.84 4.41
CA THR A 524 -26.01 -20.65 5.72
C THR A 524 -26.98 -19.95 6.67
N HIS A 525 -27.03 -20.42 7.90
CA HIS A 525 -27.88 -19.86 8.95
C HIS A 525 -27.07 -19.15 10.03
N PHE A 526 -27.52 -17.96 10.41
CA PHE A 526 -26.95 -17.19 11.52
C PHE A 526 -28.06 -16.94 12.57
N GLN A 527 -27.75 -17.10 13.85
CA GLN A 527 -28.71 -16.80 14.91
C GLN A 527 -29.11 -15.31 14.93
N LYS A 528 -30.35 -15.02 15.27
CA LYS A 528 -30.83 -13.63 15.35
C LYS A 528 -30.35 -12.90 16.62
N ASN A 529 -30.11 -13.62 17.70
CA ASN A 529 -29.66 -13.06 18.96
C ASN A 529 -28.69 -14.03 19.67
N PRO A 530 -27.63 -13.52 20.32
CA PRO A 530 -27.22 -12.11 20.38
C PRO A 530 -26.67 -11.59 19.06
N ASP A 531 -26.40 -10.29 18.97
CA ASP A 531 -25.64 -9.72 17.89
C ASP A 531 -24.22 -10.31 17.90
N GLY A 532 -23.66 -10.52 16.71
CA GLY A 532 -22.32 -11.05 16.55
C GLY A 532 -21.26 -9.95 16.57
N VAL A 533 -20.04 -10.32 16.92
CA VAL A 533 -18.89 -9.40 17.03
C VAL A 533 -18.71 -8.56 15.76
N ILE A 534 -18.82 -9.17 14.55
CA ILE A 534 -18.68 -8.44 13.28
C ILE A 534 -19.80 -7.40 13.11
N ARG A 535 -21.04 -7.76 13.47
CA ARG A 535 -22.17 -6.83 13.43
C ARG A 535 -21.95 -5.64 14.37
N GLU A 536 -21.57 -5.91 15.62
CA GLU A 536 -21.27 -4.86 16.59
C GLU A 536 -20.16 -3.94 16.10
N MET A 537 -19.05 -4.49 15.57
CA MET A 537 -17.94 -3.71 15.02
C MET A 537 -18.37 -2.83 13.83
N VAL A 538 -19.15 -3.36 12.89
CA VAL A 538 -19.59 -2.56 11.72
C VAL A 538 -20.55 -1.45 12.13
N ASP A 539 -21.49 -1.74 13.05
CA ASP A 539 -22.42 -0.72 13.57
C ASP A 539 -21.64 0.40 14.32
N GLU A 540 -20.64 0.05 15.15
CA GLU A 540 -19.76 1.04 15.80
C GLU A 540 -18.95 1.88 14.78
N LEU A 541 -18.36 1.24 13.78
CA LEU A 541 -17.60 1.94 12.74
C LEU A 541 -18.48 2.92 11.95
N LEU A 542 -19.74 2.56 11.70
CA LEU A 542 -20.69 3.45 11.04
C LEU A 542 -21.04 4.64 11.92
N GLU A 543 -21.32 4.41 13.20
CA GLU A 543 -21.67 5.47 14.17
C GLU A 543 -20.49 6.41 14.36
N GLU A 544 -19.28 5.89 14.57
CA GLU A 544 -18.06 6.69 14.71
C GLU A 544 -17.81 7.56 13.47
N ARG A 545 -17.92 6.98 12.28
CA ARG A 545 -17.74 7.73 11.04
C ARG A 545 -18.75 8.86 10.88
N GLU A 546 -20.02 8.63 11.16
CA GLU A 546 -21.05 9.67 11.08
C GLU A 546 -20.82 10.76 12.15
N GLN A 547 -20.36 10.39 13.34
CA GLN A 547 -19.97 11.34 14.36
C GLN A 547 -18.81 12.22 13.89
N LYS A 548 -17.69 11.63 13.38
CA LYS A 548 -16.54 12.37 12.88
C LYS A 548 -16.91 13.31 11.72
N LYS A 549 -17.79 12.88 10.81
CA LYS A 549 -18.33 13.75 9.75
C LYS A 549 -19.15 14.92 10.30
N SER A 550 -19.94 14.69 11.34
CA SER A 550 -20.70 15.73 12.00
C SER A 550 -19.78 16.76 12.65
N GLU A 551 -18.77 16.29 13.39
CA GLU A 551 -17.75 17.12 14.02
C GLU A 551 -16.96 17.93 12.97
N ARG A 552 -16.53 17.29 11.87
CA ARG A 552 -15.89 17.96 10.73
C ARG A 552 -16.75 19.10 10.18
N ASN A 553 -18.06 18.86 9.97
CA ASN A 553 -18.96 19.84 9.37
C ASN A 553 -19.28 21.02 10.29
N ASP A 554 -18.95 20.94 11.58
CA ASP A 554 -19.03 22.05 12.54
C ASP A 554 -17.84 23.02 12.41
N HIS A 555 -16.81 22.67 11.64
CA HIS A 555 -15.61 23.46 11.39
C HIS A 555 -15.63 24.15 10.02
N ASP A 556 -14.84 25.22 9.87
CA ASP A 556 -14.62 25.88 8.59
C ASP A 556 -13.77 24.95 7.67
N PRO A 557 -14.14 24.76 6.39
CA PRO A 557 -13.41 23.86 5.48
C PRO A 557 -11.89 24.10 5.36
N ASP A 558 -11.43 25.32 5.61
CA ASP A 558 -10.01 25.69 5.54
C ASP A 558 -9.33 25.69 6.92
N SER A 559 -9.94 25.05 7.93
CA SER A 559 -9.40 25.01 9.30
C SER A 559 -8.73 23.68 9.64
N GLU A 560 -7.72 23.72 10.48
CA GLU A 560 -7.04 22.56 11.05
C GLU A 560 -8.02 21.56 11.70
N GLY A 561 -9.08 22.05 12.36
CA GLY A 561 -10.14 21.21 12.91
C GLY A 561 -10.90 20.42 11.86
N TYR A 562 -11.19 21.04 10.69
CA TYR A 562 -11.84 20.37 9.58
C TYR A 562 -10.94 19.25 9.01
N GLU A 563 -9.67 19.56 8.75
CA GLU A 563 -8.69 18.61 8.22
C GLU A 563 -8.50 17.42 9.15
N ARG A 564 -8.37 17.67 10.46
CA ARG A 564 -8.25 16.61 11.47
C ARG A 564 -9.44 15.66 11.45
N PHE A 565 -10.67 16.16 11.55
CA PHE A 565 -11.86 15.29 11.53
C PHE A 565 -12.10 14.63 10.19
N ASP A 566 -11.63 15.24 9.09
CA ASP A 566 -11.69 14.60 7.77
C ASP A 566 -10.73 13.41 7.68
N ARG A 567 -9.51 13.53 8.19
CA ARG A 567 -8.57 12.39 8.33
C ARG A 567 -9.16 11.29 9.22
N GLN A 568 -9.72 11.62 10.38
CA GLN A 568 -10.31 10.66 11.29
C GLN A 568 -11.48 9.88 10.66
N GLN A 569 -12.43 10.56 9.98
CA GLN A 569 -13.51 9.85 9.30
C GLN A 569 -13.01 9.00 8.12
N ALA A 570 -11.91 9.41 7.48
CA ALA A 570 -11.28 8.64 6.41
C ALA A 570 -10.58 7.39 6.97
N ALA A 571 -9.88 7.48 8.10
CA ALA A 571 -9.29 6.35 8.81
C ALA A 571 -10.35 5.28 9.15
N VAL A 572 -11.48 5.69 9.77
CA VAL A 572 -12.60 4.76 10.05
C VAL A 572 -13.11 4.11 8.77
N LYS A 573 -13.20 4.86 7.65
CA LYS A 573 -13.64 4.32 6.36
C LYS A 573 -12.69 3.24 5.84
N VAL A 574 -11.38 3.43 5.98
CA VAL A 574 -10.37 2.45 5.56
C VAL A 574 -10.58 1.14 6.32
N ILE A 575 -10.68 1.18 7.64
CA ILE A 575 -10.91 -0.02 8.47
C ILE A 575 -12.22 -0.72 8.12
N MET A 576 -13.31 0.02 7.97
CA MET A 576 -14.62 -0.53 7.62
C MET A 576 -14.61 -1.24 6.25
N ASN A 577 -13.98 -0.64 5.24
CA ASN A 577 -13.88 -1.25 3.92
C ASN A 577 -12.95 -2.46 3.92
N SER A 578 -11.85 -2.38 4.66
CA SER A 578 -10.86 -3.45 4.77
C SER A 578 -11.41 -4.67 5.50
N LEU A 579 -12.29 -4.48 6.49
CA LEU A 579 -12.89 -5.57 7.28
C LEU A 579 -13.56 -6.64 6.39
N TYR A 580 -14.32 -6.23 5.39
CA TYR A 580 -14.90 -7.19 4.43
C TYR A 580 -13.82 -7.91 3.59
N GLY A 581 -12.85 -7.16 3.09
CA GLY A 581 -11.80 -7.71 2.24
C GLY A 581 -10.99 -8.82 2.93
N VAL A 582 -10.64 -8.60 4.20
CA VAL A 582 -9.89 -9.60 4.98
C VAL A 582 -10.73 -10.80 5.42
N LEU A 583 -12.05 -10.72 5.47
CA LEU A 583 -12.91 -11.87 5.77
C LEU A 583 -12.80 -13.00 4.74
N GLY A 584 -12.45 -12.68 3.51
CA GLY A 584 -12.16 -13.63 2.46
C GLY A 584 -10.73 -14.16 2.46
N TRP A 585 -9.85 -13.60 3.27
CA TRP A 585 -8.44 -13.93 3.31
C TRP A 585 -8.16 -15.01 4.36
N GLU A 586 -7.61 -16.14 3.93
CA GLU A 586 -7.37 -17.32 4.77
C GLU A 586 -6.48 -17.09 6.00
N ARG A 587 -5.66 -16.03 5.97
CA ARG A 587 -4.80 -15.67 7.11
C ARG A 587 -5.50 -14.83 8.16
N PHE A 588 -6.69 -14.32 7.86
CA PHE A 588 -7.46 -13.55 8.84
C PHE A 588 -8.05 -14.45 9.92
N ARG A 589 -7.98 -14.03 11.19
CA ARG A 589 -8.41 -14.84 12.35
C ARG A 589 -9.87 -15.22 12.33
N LEU A 590 -10.74 -14.35 11.82
CA LEU A 590 -12.18 -14.58 11.70
C LEU A 590 -12.58 -15.19 10.35
N TYR A 591 -11.61 -15.64 9.54
CA TYR A 591 -11.91 -16.29 8.29
C TYR A 591 -12.82 -17.48 8.47
N ASP A 592 -13.93 -17.49 7.74
CA ASP A 592 -14.87 -18.60 7.63
C ASP A 592 -15.44 -18.63 6.22
N LYS A 593 -15.04 -19.62 5.42
CA LYS A 593 -15.43 -19.75 4.03
C LYS A 593 -16.94 -19.71 3.79
N GLU A 594 -17.72 -20.42 4.63
CA GLU A 594 -19.17 -20.47 4.48
C GLU A 594 -19.80 -19.11 4.80
N MET A 595 -19.26 -18.40 5.78
CA MET A 595 -19.67 -17.05 6.13
C MET A 595 -19.31 -16.06 4.99
N GLY A 596 -18.09 -16.09 4.47
CA GLY A 596 -17.70 -15.26 3.33
C GLY A 596 -18.57 -15.51 2.10
N ALA A 597 -18.83 -16.78 1.79
CA ALA A 597 -19.74 -17.17 0.71
C ALA A 597 -21.20 -16.73 0.98
N ALA A 598 -21.64 -16.71 2.25
CA ALA A 598 -22.97 -16.22 2.61
C ALA A 598 -23.10 -14.71 2.37
N VAL A 599 -22.10 -13.94 2.76
CA VAL A 599 -22.08 -12.48 2.55
C VAL A 599 -22.09 -12.14 1.07
N THR A 600 -21.23 -12.77 0.26
CA THR A 600 -21.21 -12.52 -1.19
C THR A 600 -22.48 -13.00 -1.89
N ALA A 601 -23.08 -14.13 -1.47
CA ALA A 601 -24.36 -14.57 -2.00
C ALA A 601 -25.48 -13.57 -1.68
N THR A 602 -25.51 -13.05 -0.44
CA THR A 602 -26.47 -12.00 -0.06
C THR A 602 -26.28 -10.74 -0.92
N GLY A 603 -25.03 -10.32 -1.14
CA GLY A 603 -24.74 -9.17 -2.01
C GLY A 603 -25.19 -9.39 -3.46
N ARG A 604 -25.01 -10.59 -4.03
CA ARG A 604 -25.52 -10.92 -5.37
C ARG A 604 -27.05 -10.84 -5.41
N ASP A 605 -27.73 -11.39 -4.41
CA ASP A 605 -29.19 -11.36 -4.38
C ASP A 605 -29.74 -9.95 -4.19
N VAL A 606 -29.05 -9.08 -3.43
CA VAL A 606 -29.39 -7.64 -3.31
C VAL A 606 -29.31 -6.96 -4.67
N ILE A 607 -28.22 -7.17 -5.42
CA ILE A 607 -28.04 -6.59 -6.77
C ILE A 607 -29.10 -7.13 -7.74
N GLU A 608 -29.38 -8.44 -7.76
CA GLU A 608 -30.41 -9.01 -8.61
C GLU A 608 -31.82 -8.53 -8.22
N PHE A 609 -32.06 -8.31 -6.93
CA PHE A 609 -33.32 -7.70 -6.47
C PHE A 609 -33.44 -6.25 -6.93
N THR A 610 -32.35 -5.47 -6.83
CA THR A 610 -32.27 -4.09 -7.33
C THR A 610 -32.61 -4.02 -8.83
N GLU A 611 -32.05 -4.91 -9.65
CA GLU A 611 -32.40 -5.05 -11.07
C GLU A 611 -33.90 -5.32 -11.26
N ARG A 612 -34.44 -6.28 -10.50
CA ARG A 612 -35.89 -6.60 -10.59
C ARG A 612 -36.76 -5.39 -10.25
N ALA A 613 -36.42 -4.68 -9.18
CA ALA A 613 -37.13 -3.50 -8.73
C ALA A 613 -37.08 -2.35 -9.75
N ALA A 614 -35.95 -2.13 -10.40
CA ALA A 614 -35.80 -1.17 -11.49
C ALA A 614 -36.65 -1.56 -12.72
N ASN A 615 -36.62 -2.84 -13.10
CA ASN A 615 -37.43 -3.37 -14.22
C ASN A 615 -38.95 -3.25 -13.96
N GLU A 616 -39.43 -3.33 -12.73
CA GLU A 616 -40.87 -3.15 -12.38
C GLU A 616 -41.38 -1.78 -12.78
N ILE A 617 -40.53 -0.76 -12.74
CA ILE A 617 -40.87 0.62 -13.14
C ILE A 617 -40.45 0.96 -14.58
N GLY A 618 -39.96 -0.05 -15.33
CA GLY A 618 -39.75 0.03 -16.77
C GLY A 618 -38.32 0.48 -17.19
N HIS A 619 -37.35 0.48 -16.27
CA HIS A 619 -35.98 0.82 -16.57
C HIS A 619 -35.11 -0.45 -16.70
N GLU A 620 -34.42 -0.58 -17.84
CA GLU A 620 -33.55 -1.71 -18.14
C GLU A 620 -32.14 -1.47 -17.63
N VAL A 621 -31.54 -2.49 -17.01
CA VAL A 621 -30.16 -2.43 -16.57
C VAL A 621 -29.23 -2.49 -17.78
N ALA A 622 -28.45 -1.43 -17.99
CA ALA A 622 -27.42 -1.35 -19.02
C ALA A 622 -26.15 -2.11 -18.62
N TYR A 623 -25.79 -2.06 -17.35
CA TYR A 623 -24.67 -2.76 -16.76
C TYR A 623 -24.76 -2.76 -15.24
N GLY A 624 -24.08 -3.69 -14.57
CA GLY A 624 -23.93 -3.73 -13.11
C GLY A 624 -22.58 -4.33 -12.74
N ASP A 625 -21.95 -3.74 -11.75
CA ASP A 625 -20.62 -4.14 -11.28
C ASP A 625 -20.57 -4.11 -9.76
N THR A 626 -20.55 -5.27 -9.17
CA THR A 626 -20.38 -5.54 -7.73
C THR A 626 -21.42 -4.89 -6.83
N ASP A 627 -21.45 -3.57 -6.72
CA ASP A 627 -22.28 -2.76 -5.82
C ASP A 627 -23.05 -1.65 -6.55
N SER A 628 -22.79 -1.46 -7.83
CA SER A 628 -23.45 -0.44 -8.63
C SER A 628 -24.32 -1.01 -9.75
N VAL A 629 -25.43 -0.32 -10.02
CA VAL A 629 -26.36 -0.63 -11.09
C VAL A 629 -26.50 0.60 -12.00
N MET A 630 -26.32 0.37 -13.31
CA MET A 630 -26.39 1.38 -14.36
C MET A 630 -27.64 1.18 -15.19
N LEU A 631 -28.56 2.15 -15.17
CA LEU A 631 -29.86 2.07 -15.85
C LEU A 631 -29.90 3.06 -17.00
N GLU A 632 -30.30 2.58 -18.19
CA GLU A 632 -30.54 3.44 -19.34
C GLU A 632 -31.90 4.13 -19.23
N LEU A 633 -31.89 5.47 -19.26
CA LEU A 633 -33.11 6.27 -19.29
C LEU A 633 -33.54 6.59 -20.74
N GLY A 634 -32.59 6.66 -21.69
CA GLY A 634 -32.83 6.94 -23.10
C GLY A 634 -32.54 8.39 -23.51
N ASP A 635 -32.59 8.64 -24.83
CA ASP A 635 -32.21 9.92 -25.44
C ASP A 635 -33.31 10.99 -25.39
N GLU A 636 -34.53 10.61 -25.03
CA GLU A 636 -35.67 11.51 -24.89
C GLU A 636 -35.63 12.40 -23.63
N PHE A 637 -34.82 12.06 -22.63
CA PHE A 637 -34.73 12.80 -21.38
C PHE A 637 -33.76 13.97 -21.49
N SER A 638 -34.19 15.14 -21.04
CA SER A 638 -33.26 16.24 -20.70
C SER A 638 -32.43 15.83 -19.48
N LYS A 639 -31.34 16.56 -19.23
CA LYS A 639 -30.51 16.32 -18.04
C LYS A 639 -31.31 16.43 -16.73
N GLU A 640 -32.11 17.48 -16.62
CA GLU A 640 -32.96 17.77 -15.45
C GLU A 640 -34.00 16.68 -15.22
N GLU A 641 -34.70 16.23 -16.30
CA GLU A 641 -35.67 15.15 -16.21
C GLU A 641 -34.98 13.80 -15.85
N ALA A 642 -33.76 13.55 -16.37
CA ALA A 642 -32.99 12.36 -16.05
C ALA A 642 -32.56 12.34 -14.57
N ILE A 643 -32.16 13.48 -14.02
CA ILE A 643 -31.81 13.61 -12.58
C ILE A 643 -33.07 13.37 -11.72
N GLU A 644 -34.21 13.99 -12.05
CA GLU A 644 -35.48 13.80 -11.31
C GLU A 644 -35.92 12.32 -11.34
N THR A 645 -35.89 11.72 -12.50
CA THR A 645 -36.20 10.28 -12.67
C THR A 645 -35.26 9.38 -11.89
N SER A 646 -33.97 9.72 -11.83
CA SER A 646 -32.97 8.96 -11.06
C SER A 646 -33.28 8.94 -9.57
N PHE A 647 -33.69 10.06 -8.99
CA PHE A 647 -34.15 10.12 -7.60
C PHE A 647 -35.46 9.37 -7.36
N GLU A 648 -36.38 9.38 -8.31
CA GLU A 648 -37.63 8.58 -8.23
C GLU A 648 -37.32 7.09 -8.23
N ILE A 649 -36.35 6.65 -9.06
CA ILE A 649 -35.87 5.25 -9.11
C ILE A 649 -35.21 4.87 -7.78
N GLU A 650 -34.34 5.72 -7.27
CA GLU A 650 -33.68 5.54 -5.95
C GLU A 650 -34.73 5.34 -4.84
N GLU A 651 -35.71 6.25 -4.74
CA GLU A 651 -36.78 6.16 -3.74
C GLU A 651 -37.60 4.87 -3.89
N HIS A 652 -37.93 4.49 -5.11
CA HIS A 652 -38.67 3.26 -5.40
C HIS A 652 -37.90 2.03 -4.95
N ILE A 653 -36.62 1.91 -5.32
CA ILE A 653 -35.79 0.75 -4.97
C ILE A 653 -35.59 0.66 -3.47
N ASN A 654 -35.23 1.79 -2.81
CA ASN A 654 -35.05 1.83 -1.35
C ASN A 654 -36.32 1.40 -0.61
N GLY A 655 -37.50 1.79 -1.10
CA GLY A 655 -38.78 1.38 -0.52
C GLY A 655 -39.12 -0.10 -0.69
N ARG A 656 -38.36 -0.86 -1.49
CA ARG A 656 -38.57 -2.29 -1.76
C ARG A 656 -37.62 -3.20 -0.94
N TYR A 657 -36.55 -2.66 -0.37
CA TYR A 657 -35.60 -3.50 0.39
C TYR A 657 -36.19 -4.09 1.67
N ASP A 658 -37.20 -3.47 2.27
CA ASP A 658 -37.94 -4.06 3.40
C ASP A 658 -38.58 -5.40 3.01
N ASP A 659 -39.21 -5.47 1.82
CA ASP A 659 -39.82 -6.68 1.30
C ASP A 659 -38.75 -7.77 1.05
N PHE A 660 -37.64 -7.41 0.43
CA PHE A 660 -36.51 -8.33 0.19
C PHE A 660 -35.93 -8.89 1.49
N ALA A 661 -35.65 -8.03 2.46
CA ALA A 661 -35.06 -8.45 3.73
C ALA A 661 -36.00 -9.43 4.49
N ALA A 662 -37.30 -9.13 4.49
CA ALA A 662 -38.29 -9.97 5.15
C ALA A 662 -38.53 -11.32 4.46
N ASP A 663 -38.68 -11.30 3.13
CA ASP A 663 -39.12 -12.49 2.35
C ASP A 663 -37.94 -13.42 2.04
N ASP A 664 -36.76 -12.88 1.69
CA ASP A 664 -35.61 -13.66 1.22
C ASP A 664 -34.60 -13.97 2.34
N LEU A 665 -34.40 -13.04 3.31
CA LEU A 665 -33.39 -13.17 4.35
C LEU A 665 -33.98 -13.49 5.74
N ASN A 666 -35.33 -13.50 5.88
CA ASN A 666 -36.01 -13.60 7.16
C ASN A 666 -35.54 -12.51 8.16
N ALA A 667 -35.20 -11.30 7.65
CA ALA A 667 -34.76 -10.18 8.44
C ALA A 667 -35.90 -9.17 8.66
N GLU A 668 -36.10 -8.76 9.90
CA GLU A 668 -37.10 -7.74 10.26
C GLU A 668 -36.58 -6.32 10.08
N GLU A 669 -35.25 -6.18 10.10
CA GLU A 669 -34.52 -4.93 9.88
C GLU A 669 -33.36 -5.17 8.91
N HIS A 670 -33.02 -4.19 8.12
CA HIS A 670 -31.89 -4.21 7.20
C HIS A 670 -31.16 -2.87 7.18
N ARG A 671 -30.00 -2.83 6.52
CA ARG A 671 -29.18 -1.61 6.35
C ARG A 671 -28.94 -1.28 4.86
N PHE A 672 -29.64 -1.98 3.94
CA PHE A 672 -29.46 -1.74 2.51
C PHE A 672 -29.98 -0.37 2.13
N GLN A 673 -29.15 0.36 1.42
CA GLN A 673 -29.46 1.67 0.86
C GLN A 673 -28.73 1.83 -0.46
N ILE A 674 -29.48 2.21 -1.49
CA ILE A 674 -28.93 2.60 -2.78
C ILE A 674 -29.01 4.11 -2.91
N GLU A 675 -28.02 4.73 -3.51
CA GLU A 675 -27.94 6.18 -3.69
C GLU A 675 -27.69 6.50 -5.18
N PHE A 676 -28.32 7.55 -5.68
CA PHE A 676 -28.01 8.08 -6.99
C PHE A 676 -26.67 8.82 -6.93
N GLU A 677 -25.63 8.18 -7.46
CA GLU A 677 -24.26 8.69 -7.42
C GLU A 677 -24.00 9.70 -8.53
N LYS A 678 -24.26 9.30 -9.77
CA LYS A 678 -23.91 10.09 -10.98
C LYS A 678 -24.79 9.80 -12.17
N LEU A 679 -24.86 10.77 -13.09
CA LEU A 679 -25.52 10.64 -14.38
C LEU A 679 -24.49 10.75 -15.51
N TYR A 680 -24.42 9.72 -16.33
CA TYR A 680 -23.74 9.77 -17.61
C TYR A 680 -24.66 10.32 -18.69
N ARG A 681 -24.22 11.34 -19.41
CA ARG A 681 -24.91 11.79 -20.63
C ARG A 681 -24.80 10.74 -21.71
N ARG A 682 -23.60 10.12 -21.85
CA ARG A 682 -23.33 8.96 -22.69
C ARG A 682 -22.48 7.95 -21.92
N PHE A 683 -22.83 6.70 -22.12
CA PHE A 683 -22.13 5.55 -21.57
C PHE A 683 -21.70 4.62 -22.69
N PHE A 684 -20.43 4.26 -22.73
CA PHE A 684 -19.83 3.37 -23.72
C PHE A 684 -19.34 2.09 -23.05
N GLN A 685 -19.78 0.94 -23.56
CA GLN A 685 -19.39 -0.38 -23.09
C GLN A 685 -18.64 -1.13 -24.21
N ALA A 686 -17.38 -1.54 -23.92
CA ALA A 686 -16.49 -2.15 -24.92
C ALA A 686 -16.64 -3.69 -25.05
N GLY A 687 -17.72 -4.26 -24.57
CA GLY A 687 -18.06 -5.68 -24.75
C GLY A 687 -17.32 -6.64 -23.82
N LYS A 688 -16.65 -6.15 -22.78
CA LYS A 688 -16.05 -6.94 -21.70
C LYS A 688 -16.51 -6.43 -20.35
N LYS A 689 -16.65 -7.35 -19.38
CA LYS A 689 -16.91 -6.99 -17.99
C LYS A 689 -15.84 -6.04 -17.50
N LYS A 690 -16.24 -5.06 -16.70
CA LYS A 690 -15.37 -4.02 -16.12
C LYS A 690 -14.60 -3.18 -17.16
N ARG A 691 -15.16 -2.96 -18.37
CA ARG A 691 -14.55 -2.14 -19.42
C ARG A 691 -15.55 -1.18 -20.03
N TYR A 692 -15.69 -0.02 -19.43
CA TYR A 692 -16.65 0.99 -19.81
C TYR A 692 -16.12 2.41 -19.63
N ALA A 693 -16.79 3.36 -20.25
CA ALA A 693 -16.54 4.78 -20.05
C ALA A 693 -17.84 5.58 -20.10
N GLY A 694 -17.88 6.72 -19.41
CA GLY A 694 -19.06 7.57 -19.38
C GLY A 694 -18.72 9.06 -19.23
N HIS A 695 -19.46 9.91 -19.93
CA HIS A 695 -19.41 11.36 -19.76
C HIS A 695 -20.32 11.75 -18.61
N ILE A 696 -19.73 12.13 -17.46
CA ILE A 696 -20.45 12.52 -16.26
C ILE A 696 -20.93 13.96 -16.40
N VAL A 697 -22.24 14.18 -16.31
CA VAL A 697 -22.83 15.53 -16.38
C VAL A 697 -23.41 16.00 -15.03
N TRP A 698 -23.56 15.07 -14.09
CA TRP A 698 -23.98 15.35 -12.73
C TRP A 698 -23.38 14.29 -11.77
N LYS A 699 -22.94 14.71 -10.60
CA LYS A 699 -22.39 13.83 -9.56
C LYS A 699 -22.63 14.43 -8.18
N GLU A 700 -23.19 13.63 -7.25
CA GLU A 700 -23.37 13.96 -5.84
C GLU A 700 -23.91 15.40 -5.59
N GLY A 701 -24.96 15.78 -6.30
CA GLY A 701 -25.61 17.08 -6.15
C GLY A 701 -24.96 18.24 -6.92
N LYS A 702 -23.94 17.98 -7.73
CA LYS A 702 -23.22 19.01 -8.50
C LYS A 702 -23.27 18.74 -10.00
N ASP A 703 -23.35 19.81 -10.77
CA ASP A 703 -23.09 19.75 -12.21
C ASP A 703 -21.59 19.61 -12.42
N VAL A 704 -21.20 18.64 -13.23
CA VAL A 704 -19.81 18.35 -13.59
C VAL A 704 -19.71 18.15 -15.09
N ASP A 705 -18.48 18.18 -15.60
CA ASP A 705 -18.12 17.87 -16.99
C ASP A 705 -16.84 17.07 -16.93
N ASP A 706 -16.99 15.76 -16.75
CA ASP A 706 -15.87 14.85 -16.48
C ASP A 706 -16.08 13.50 -17.17
N ILE A 707 -15.04 12.69 -17.31
CA ILE A 707 -15.09 11.39 -17.95
C ILE A 707 -14.64 10.32 -16.96
N ASP A 708 -15.52 9.35 -16.77
CA ASP A 708 -15.18 8.12 -16.05
C ASP A 708 -14.73 7.06 -17.07
N ILE A 709 -13.56 6.46 -16.85
CA ILE A 709 -13.02 5.41 -17.71
C ILE A 709 -12.52 4.26 -16.81
N THR A 710 -13.10 3.08 -17.00
CA THR A 710 -12.79 1.89 -16.19
C THR A 710 -12.32 0.73 -17.06
N GLY A 711 -11.24 0.05 -16.64
CA GLY A 711 -10.75 -1.22 -17.20
C GLY A 711 -10.10 -1.12 -18.59
N PHE A 712 -9.75 0.08 -19.04
CA PHE A 712 -8.97 0.27 -20.27
C PHE A 712 -7.47 0.33 -19.95
N GLU A 713 -6.67 0.02 -20.97
CA GLU A 713 -5.23 -0.12 -20.81
C GLU A 713 -4.49 1.19 -20.50
N TYR A 714 -5.09 2.36 -20.73
CA TYR A 714 -4.45 3.65 -20.55
C TYR A 714 -3.94 3.91 -19.10
N LYS A 715 -4.56 3.28 -18.10
CA LYS A 715 -4.12 3.36 -16.69
C LYS A 715 -2.91 2.46 -16.38
N ARG A 716 -2.52 1.56 -17.26
CA ARG A 716 -1.41 0.63 -17.00
C ARG A 716 -0.07 1.30 -17.17
N SER A 717 0.85 0.98 -16.28
CA SER A 717 2.21 1.50 -16.29
C SER A 717 3.15 0.86 -17.34
N ASP A 718 2.74 -0.24 -17.97
CA ASP A 718 3.51 -0.98 -19.00
C ASP A 718 3.09 -0.66 -20.44
N ILE A 719 2.29 0.38 -20.63
CA ILE A 719 1.74 0.82 -21.92
C ILE A 719 2.45 2.09 -22.39
N ALA A 720 2.75 2.14 -23.68
CA ALA A 720 3.39 3.31 -24.29
C ALA A 720 2.53 4.58 -24.13
N PRO A 721 3.12 5.77 -23.85
CA PRO A 721 2.38 7.02 -23.66
C PRO A 721 1.42 7.33 -24.81
N ILE A 722 1.83 7.16 -26.06
CA ILE A 722 0.96 7.36 -27.22
C ILE A 722 -0.29 6.46 -27.20
N THR A 723 -0.19 5.25 -26.66
CA THR A 723 -1.34 4.35 -26.56
C THR A 723 -2.36 4.90 -25.57
N LYS A 724 -1.87 5.43 -24.44
CA LYS A 724 -2.68 6.07 -23.41
C LYS A 724 -3.41 7.29 -23.96
N GLU A 725 -2.68 8.17 -24.62
CA GLU A 725 -3.21 9.38 -25.23
C GLU A 725 -4.28 9.06 -26.29
N VAL A 726 -3.96 8.21 -27.25
CA VAL A 726 -4.88 7.85 -28.32
C VAL A 726 -6.11 7.11 -27.78
N GLN A 727 -5.93 6.22 -26.81
CA GLN A 727 -7.07 5.50 -26.22
C GLN A 727 -8.00 6.45 -25.46
N LYS A 728 -7.44 7.38 -24.70
CA LYS A 728 -8.19 8.40 -23.94
C LYS A 728 -8.96 9.32 -24.89
N GLU A 729 -8.30 9.83 -25.93
CA GLU A 729 -8.91 10.72 -26.92
C GLU A 729 -10.02 10.01 -27.72
N VAL A 730 -9.82 8.76 -28.12
CA VAL A 730 -10.85 7.95 -28.81
C VAL A 730 -12.08 7.77 -27.93
N ILE A 731 -11.89 7.44 -26.64
CA ILE A 731 -12.96 7.29 -25.67
C ILE A 731 -13.67 8.63 -25.45
N ASP A 732 -12.91 9.71 -25.27
CA ASP A 732 -13.44 11.06 -25.10
C ASP A 732 -14.39 11.45 -26.24
N ARG A 733 -13.97 11.28 -27.49
CA ARG A 733 -14.80 11.54 -28.69
C ARG A 733 -16.07 10.72 -28.68
N ILE A 734 -16.01 9.44 -28.32
CA ILE A 734 -17.17 8.56 -28.25
C ILE A 734 -18.17 9.06 -27.22
N VAL A 735 -17.73 9.34 -25.99
CA VAL A 735 -18.65 9.72 -24.90
C VAL A 735 -19.16 11.15 -25.01
N HIS A 736 -18.47 12.04 -25.74
CA HIS A 736 -18.97 13.37 -26.09
C HIS A 736 -19.85 13.37 -27.35
N GLY A 737 -19.98 12.25 -28.01
CA GLY A 737 -20.95 12.09 -29.10
C GLY A 737 -20.44 12.51 -30.47
N GLU A 738 -19.18 12.49 -30.73
CA GLU A 738 -18.66 12.58 -32.09
C GLU A 738 -19.13 11.39 -32.92
N ASP A 739 -19.30 11.59 -34.22
CA ASP A 739 -19.68 10.50 -35.08
C ASP A 739 -18.53 9.48 -35.29
N VAL A 740 -18.90 8.26 -35.63
CA VAL A 740 -17.93 7.17 -35.81
C VAL A 740 -16.92 7.46 -36.91
N ASP A 741 -17.28 8.25 -37.93
CA ASP A 741 -16.35 8.63 -39.00
C ASP A 741 -15.28 9.59 -38.48
N SER A 742 -15.62 10.52 -37.60
CA SER A 742 -14.64 11.39 -36.91
C SER A 742 -13.62 10.56 -36.10
N VAL A 743 -14.07 9.56 -35.38
CA VAL A 743 -13.19 8.64 -34.62
C VAL A 743 -12.29 7.86 -35.58
N LYS A 744 -12.80 7.35 -36.69
CA LYS A 744 -12.02 6.65 -37.73
C LYS A 744 -10.95 7.56 -38.35
N ASP A 745 -11.31 8.78 -38.70
CA ASP A 745 -10.41 9.74 -39.30
C ASP A 745 -9.27 10.12 -38.38
N TYR A 746 -9.56 10.29 -37.07
CA TYR A 746 -8.56 10.54 -36.05
C TYR A 746 -7.56 9.37 -35.93
N VAL A 747 -8.06 8.16 -35.74
CA VAL A 747 -7.20 6.97 -35.61
C VAL A 747 -6.39 6.72 -36.86
N HIS A 748 -7.00 6.95 -38.04
CA HIS A 748 -6.30 6.82 -39.32
C HIS A 748 -5.12 7.80 -39.44
N ALA A 749 -5.32 9.07 -39.06
CA ALA A 749 -4.27 10.07 -39.06
C ALA A 749 -3.09 9.68 -38.15
N ILE A 750 -3.39 9.17 -36.95
CA ILE A 750 -2.33 8.67 -36.04
C ILE A 750 -1.59 7.48 -36.67
N ILE A 751 -2.28 6.56 -37.31
CA ILE A 751 -1.63 5.42 -38.00
C ILE A 751 -0.73 5.91 -39.14
N GLU A 752 -1.14 6.93 -39.93
CA GLU A 752 -0.31 7.50 -40.98
C GLU A 752 0.94 8.17 -40.42
N ASP A 753 0.84 8.96 -39.33
CA ASP A 753 1.97 9.58 -38.67
C ASP A 753 2.94 8.52 -38.08
N PHE A 754 2.40 7.47 -37.52
CA PHE A 754 3.16 6.35 -37.00
C PHE A 754 3.97 5.65 -38.10
N GLN A 755 3.32 5.35 -39.24
CA GLN A 755 3.98 4.69 -40.37
C GLN A 755 4.98 5.58 -41.07
N ALA A 756 4.79 6.90 -41.02
CA ALA A 756 5.73 7.88 -41.52
C ALA A 756 6.91 8.14 -40.58
N GLY A 757 6.88 7.67 -39.36
CA GLY A 757 7.86 7.95 -38.33
C GLY A 757 7.83 9.38 -37.79
N ASN A 758 6.64 10.02 -37.84
CA ASN A 758 6.43 11.40 -37.41
C ASN A 758 5.98 11.46 -35.93
N VAL A 759 6.34 10.48 -35.13
CA VAL A 759 6.00 10.35 -33.70
C VAL A 759 7.24 10.39 -32.85
N ASP A 760 7.14 10.91 -31.63
CA ASP A 760 8.28 11.00 -30.72
C ASP A 760 8.66 9.61 -30.16
N LEU A 761 9.95 9.38 -29.97
CA LEU A 761 10.44 8.13 -29.41
C LEU A 761 10.05 8.00 -27.93
N ASP A 762 9.97 9.10 -27.19
CA ASP A 762 9.52 9.06 -25.81
C ASP A 762 8.05 8.65 -25.67
N ASP A 763 7.23 8.94 -26.67
CA ASP A 763 5.81 8.58 -26.69
C ASP A 763 5.54 7.14 -27.14
N VAL A 764 6.39 6.60 -28.06
CA VAL A 764 6.16 5.26 -28.62
C VAL A 764 6.87 4.14 -27.88
N GLY A 765 7.86 4.46 -27.07
CA GLY A 765 8.60 3.48 -26.30
C GLY A 765 7.70 2.70 -25.36
N ILE A 766 7.82 1.36 -25.36
CA ILE A 766 6.98 0.49 -24.53
C ILE A 766 7.69 0.25 -23.20
N PRO A 767 7.21 0.79 -22.07
CA PRO A 767 7.81 0.57 -20.77
C PRO A 767 7.74 -0.90 -20.36
N GLY A 768 8.73 -1.36 -19.62
CA GLY A 768 8.71 -2.71 -19.07
C GLY A 768 9.69 -2.84 -17.91
N GLY A 769 9.22 -3.35 -16.77
CA GLY A 769 10.02 -3.55 -15.57
C GLY A 769 11.04 -4.69 -15.72
N ILE A 770 12.17 -4.56 -15.04
CA ILE A 770 13.19 -5.59 -14.87
C ILE A 770 13.14 -6.04 -13.41
N GLY A 771 12.47 -7.18 -13.15
CA GLY A 771 12.22 -7.68 -11.79
C GLY A 771 13.36 -8.49 -11.16
N LYS A 772 14.38 -8.88 -11.95
CA LYS A 772 15.54 -9.68 -11.50
C LYS A 772 16.82 -9.13 -12.07
N ARG A 773 17.98 -9.51 -11.51
CA ARG A 773 19.26 -9.27 -12.19
C ARG A 773 19.20 -9.80 -13.62
N LEU A 774 19.70 -9.05 -14.60
CA LEU A 774 19.61 -9.39 -16.03
C LEU A 774 20.15 -10.79 -16.36
N ASP A 775 21.14 -11.25 -15.62
CA ASP A 775 21.76 -12.57 -15.80
C ASP A 775 20.97 -13.73 -15.16
N ASN A 776 19.99 -13.42 -14.31
CA ASN A 776 19.16 -14.42 -13.59
C ASN A 776 17.86 -14.75 -14.32
N TYR A 777 17.68 -14.28 -15.54
CA TYR A 777 16.51 -14.65 -16.35
C TYR A 777 16.76 -15.93 -17.13
N ASP A 778 15.89 -16.92 -16.96
CA ASP A 778 15.90 -18.18 -17.68
C ASP A 778 15.64 -18.01 -19.18
N THR A 779 14.93 -16.95 -19.54
CA THR A 779 14.59 -16.59 -20.94
C THR A 779 14.75 -15.10 -21.14
N ASP A 780 15.60 -14.73 -22.08
CA ASP A 780 15.75 -13.33 -22.49
C ASP A 780 14.53 -12.87 -23.29
N THR A 781 13.55 -12.28 -22.58
CA THR A 781 12.43 -11.57 -23.22
C THR A 781 12.96 -10.39 -24.06
N ALA A 782 12.11 -9.81 -24.90
CA ALA A 782 12.50 -8.60 -25.65
C ALA A 782 12.95 -7.45 -24.73
N GLN A 783 12.33 -7.31 -23.55
CA GLN A 783 12.69 -6.33 -22.53
C GLN A 783 14.10 -6.57 -21.98
N VAL A 784 14.36 -7.76 -21.47
CA VAL A 784 15.65 -8.16 -20.90
C VAL A 784 16.76 -8.07 -21.92
N ARG A 785 16.51 -8.58 -23.14
CA ARG A 785 17.48 -8.53 -24.23
C ARG A 785 17.80 -7.10 -24.65
N GLY A 786 16.78 -6.26 -24.80
CA GLY A 786 16.94 -4.84 -25.13
C GLY A 786 17.73 -4.08 -24.08
N ALA A 787 17.51 -4.37 -22.78
CA ALA A 787 18.27 -3.78 -21.68
C ALA A 787 19.75 -4.21 -21.69
N LYS A 788 20.04 -5.52 -21.86
CA LYS A 788 21.42 -6.01 -22.00
C LYS A 788 22.16 -5.34 -23.18
N TYR A 789 21.49 -5.18 -24.31
CA TYR A 789 22.06 -4.50 -25.46
C TYR A 789 22.32 -3.02 -25.19
N ALA A 790 21.39 -2.33 -24.52
CA ALA A 790 21.54 -0.93 -24.19
C ALA A 790 22.71 -0.68 -23.23
N ASN A 791 22.82 -1.47 -22.15
CA ASN A 791 23.95 -1.37 -21.24
C ASN A 791 25.30 -1.53 -21.94
N LEU A 792 25.42 -2.52 -22.86
CA LEU A 792 26.65 -2.74 -23.61
C LEU A 792 26.93 -1.63 -24.61
N LEU A 793 25.92 -1.14 -25.34
CA LEU A 793 26.10 -0.34 -26.54
C LEU A 793 25.87 1.14 -26.29
N LEU A 794 24.93 1.51 -25.44
CA LEU A 794 24.53 2.90 -25.21
C LEU A 794 25.11 3.48 -23.90
N GLY A 795 25.68 2.63 -23.04
CA GLY A 795 26.22 3.05 -21.75
C GLY A 795 25.14 3.34 -20.73
N THR A 796 23.99 2.67 -20.85
CA THR A 796 22.93 2.70 -19.84
C THR A 796 23.23 1.69 -18.74
N ASN A 797 22.64 1.89 -17.57
CA ASN A 797 22.80 0.99 -16.42
C ASN A 797 21.43 0.39 -16.01
N PHE A 798 20.75 -0.29 -16.95
CA PHE A 798 19.48 -0.94 -16.65
C PHE A 798 19.70 -2.22 -15.86
N GLN A 799 18.96 -2.36 -14.73
CA GLN A 799 19.12 -3.47 -13.81
C GLN A 799 17.79 -3.79 -13.09
N ARG A 800 17.80 -4.62 -12.05
CA ARG A 800 16.62 -4.90 -11.22
C ARG A 800 16.02 -3.57 -10.75
N GLY A 801 14.70 -3.43 -10.84
CA GLY A 801 13.99 -2.20 -10.50
C GLY A 801 13.88 -1.18 -11.64
N SER A 802 14.76 -1.22 -12.64
CA SER A 802 14.67 -0.33 -13.80
C SER A 802 13.42 -0.62 -14.64
N LYS A 803 12.83 0.43 -15.23
CA LYS A 803 11.67 0.31 -16.14
C LYS A 803 11.94 0.98 -17.48
N PRO A 804 12.97 0.54 -18.25
CA PRO A 804 13.29 1.14 -19.52
C PRO A 804 12.19 0.95 -20.56
N LYS A 805 12.13 1.90 -21.50
CA LYS A 805 11.28 1.82 -22.69
C LYS A 805 11.96 0.93 -23.72
N ARG A 806 11.25 -0.01 -24.35
CA ARG A 806 11.79 -0.82 -25.48
C ARG A 806 11.31 -0.30 -26.82
N LEU A 807 12.20 -0.37 -27.79
CA LEU A 807 11.99 0.02 -29.17
C LEU A 807 12.36 -1.13 -30.09
N TYR A 808 11.48 -1.49 -31.02
CA TYR A 808 11.77 -2.48 -32.04
C TYR A 808 12.45 -1.86 -33.27
N LEU A 809 13.50 -2.51 -33.72
CA LEU A 809 14.35 -2.02 -34.78
C LEU A 809 14.15 -2.80 -36.08
N ALA A 810 14.09 -2.10 -37.23
CA ALA A 810 14.10 -2.69 -38.56
C ALA A 810 15.54 -2.97 -39.02
N LYS A 811 16.47 -2.08 -38.64
CA LYS A 811 17.85 -2.15 -39.07
C LYS A 811 18.73 -1.19 -38.29
N VAL A 812 20.02 -1.53 -38.18
CA VAL A 812 21.08 -0.63 -37.69
C VAL A 812 22.04 -0.33 -38.84
N GLN A 813 22.36 0.95 -38.99
CA GLN A 813 23.21 1.45 -40.10
C GLN A 813 24.69 1.03 -39.93
N PRO A 814 25.45 0.80 -41.00
CA PRO A 814 26.85 0.35 -40.91
C PRO A 814 27.78 1.31 -40.16
N GLU A 815 27.41 2.57 -40.07
CA GLU A 815 28.17 3.63 -39.39
C GLU A 815 28.25 3.35 -37.89
N PHE A 816 27.14 2.89 -37.29
CA PHE A 816 27.09 2.51 -35.88
C PHE A 816 28.09 1.38 -35.56
N TRP A 817 28.12 0.33 -36.39
CA TRP A 817 29.02 -0.80 -36.16
C TRP A 817 30.49 -0.37 -36.18
N ARG A 818 30.84 0.49 -37.13
CA ARG A 818 32.22 1.01 -37.25
C ARG A 818 32.60 1.85 -36.04
N ARG A 819 31.68 2.67 -35.55
CA ARG A 819 31.89 3.49 -34.36
C ARG A 819 32.12 2.65 -33.12
N VAL A 820 31.20 1.75 -32.81
CA VAL A 820 31.25 0.87 -31.60
C VAL A 820 32.51 -0.01 -31.61
N GLU A 821 32.89 -0.60 -32.76
CA GLU A 821 34.08 -1.43 -32.84
C GLU A 821 35.38 -0.61 -32.68
N SER A 822 35.39 0.66 -33.10
CA SER A 822 36.56 1.53 -32.96
C SER A 822 36.68 2.19 -31.60
N GLU A 823 35.58 2.57 -30.99
CA GLU A 823 35.53 3.32 -29.71
C GLU A 823 35.46 2.41 -28.49
N LYS A 824 34.61 1.40 -28.54
CA LYS A 824 34.44 0.43 -27.42
C LYS A 824 35.31 -0.84 -27.60
N GLY A 825 35.94 -1.04 -28.75
CA GLY A 825 36.80 -2.21 -29.02
C GLY A 825 36.04 -3.53 -29.06
N LEU A 826 34.72 -3.53 -29.22
CA LEU A 826 33.91 -4.73 -29.30
C LEU A 826 34.17 -5.55 -30.59
N ASP A 827 34.29 -6.86 -30.46
CA ASP A 827 34.48 -7.78 -31.59
C ASP A 827 33.37 -8.85 -31.54
N PRO A 828 32.51 -8.98 -32.58
CA PRO A 828 31.40 -9.95 -32.58
C PRO A 828 31.87 -11.42 -32.50
N GLN A 829 33.16 -11.71 -32.58
CA GLN A 829 33.71 -13.06 -32.39
C GLN A 829 34.11 -13.36 -30.93
N THR A 830 34.44 -12.32 -30.17
CA THR A 830 34.87 -12.44 -28.77
C THR A 830 33.80 -11.99 -27.81
N ASP A 831 32.85 -11.14 -28.21
CA ASP A 831 31.78 -10.61 -27.40
C ASP A 831 30.42 -11.19 -27.84
N PRO A 832 29.92 -12.26 -27.21
CA PRO A 832 28.74 -12.97 -27.67
C PRO A 832 27.48 -12.10 -27.74
N LEU A 833 27.27 -11.25 -26.76
CA LEU A 833 26.11 -10.35 -26.69
C LEU A 833 26.13 -9.32 -27.84
N TYR A 834 27.28 -8.74 -28.09
CA TYR A 834 27.48 -7.86 -29.25
C TYR A 834 27.30 -8.61 -30.60
N GLY A 835 27.82 -9.84 -30.68
CA GLY A 835 27.66 -10.71 -31.84
C GLY A 835 26.21 -11.06 -32.15
N ASP A 836 25.40 -11.27 -31.09
CA ASP A 836 23.98 -11.56 -31.23
C ASP A 836 23.21 -10.32 -31.70
N PHE A 837 23.40 -9.16 -31.09
CA PHE A 837 22.76 -7.92 -31.54
C PHE A 837 23.17 -7.55 -32.99
N LYS A 838 24.45 -7.70 -33.33
CA LYS A 838 24.89 -7.41 -34.68
C LYS A 838 24.31 -8.33 -35.75
N ARG A 839 24.00 -9.58 -35.37
CA ARG A 839 23.37 -10.58 -36.26
C ARG A 839 21.89 -10.30 -36.43
N ASP A 840 21.19 -9.90 -35.37
CA ASP A 840 19.73 -9.68 -35.34
C ASP A 840 19.40 -8.50 -34.42
N PRO A 841 19.55 -7.26 -34.90
CA PRO A 841 19.29 -6.05 -34.12
C PRO A 841 17.77 -5.78 -34.08
N ASP A 842 17.03 -6.60 -33.33
CA ASP A 842 15.56 -6.59 -33.30
C ASP A 842 14.96 -5.63 -32.29
N VAL A 843 15.66 -5.36 -31.18
CA VAL A 843 15.14 -4.57 -30.05
C VAL A 843 16.28 -3.86 -29.30
N ILE A 844 16.01 -2.68 -28.79
CA ILE A 844 16.87 -1.93 -27.87
C ILE A 844 16.01 -1.30 -26.77
N CYS A 845 16.56 -1.15 -25.57
CA CYS A 845 15.96 -0.36 -24.51
C CYS A 845 16.64 1.01 -24.40
N TYR A 846 15.89 1.97 -23.86
CA TYR A 846 16.34 3.33 -23.59
C TYR A 846 15.44 3.95 -22.52
N GLU A 847 15.89 4.96 -21.88
CA GLU A 847 15.11 5.74 -20.93
C GLU A 847 14.59 7.03 -21.57
N TYR A 848 15.46 7.74 -22.28
CA TYR A 848 15.19 8.99 -23.00
C TYR A 848 15.47 8.87 -24.48
N ALA A 849 14.71 9.57 -25.31
CA ALA A 849 14.80 9.51 -26.77
C ALA A 849 16.20 9.86 -27.31
N ASP A 850 16.92 10.74 -26.62
CA ASP A 850 18.27 11.20 -27.05
C ASP A 850 19.36 10.12 -26.89
N GLN A 851 19.12 9.07 -26.08
CA GLN A 851 19.99 7.90 -25.95
C GLN A 851 19.95 7.01 -27.19
N VAL A 852 18.90 7.11 -28.03
CA VAL A 852 18.74 6.28 -29.21
C VAL A 852 19.58 6.84 -30.39
N PRO A 853 20.60 6.11 -30.86
CA PRO A 853 21.43 6.59 -31.98
C PRO A 853 20.63 6.83 -33.24
N ALA A 854 20.94 7.92 -33.97
CA ALA A 854 20.30 8.25 -35.24
C ALA A 854 20.49 7.17 -36.32
N GLU A 855 21.48 6.28 -36.14
CA GLU A 855 21.76 5.15 -37.01
C GLU A 855 20.80 3.97 -36.82
N PHE A 856 19.92 4.01 -35.83
CA PHE A 856 18.90 2.99 -35.60
C PHE A 856 17.63 3.30 -36.39
N GLU A 857 17.25 2.40 -37.28
CA GLU A 857 16.01 2.49 -38.03
C GLU A 857 14.91 1.74 -37.28
N VAL A 858 13.87 2.45 -36.83
CA VAL A 858 12.75 1.88 -36.08
C VAL A 858 11.84 1.04 -36.98
N ASP A 859 11.38 -0.10 -36.51
CA ASP A 859 10.32 -0.88 -37.15
C ASP A 859 8.96 -0.33 -36.79
N TRP A 860 8.54 0.71 -37.49
CA TRP A 860 7.28 1.41 -37.25
C TRP A 860 6.04 0.51 -37.38
N ASN A 861 6.08 -0.52 -38.22
CA ASN A 861 4.96 -1.45 -38.32
C ASN A 861 4.84 -2.35 -37.11
N THR A 862 5.98 -2.88 -36.63
CA THR A 862 5.98 -3.67 -35.38
C THR A 862 5.62 -2.79 -34.18
N MET A 863 6.14 -1.56 -34.10
CA MET A 863 5.76 -0.63 -33.05
C MET A 863 4.25 -0.36 -33.05
N LEU A 864 3.67 -0.02 -34.20
CA LEU A 864 2.23 0.21 -34.34
C LEU A 864 1.39 -1.01 -33.86
N ASP A 865 1.79 -2.22 -34.28
CA ASP A 865 1.07 -3.44 -33.91
C ASP A 865 1.22 -3.77 -32.41
N LYS A 866 2.34 -3.40 -31.76
CA LYS A 866 2.61 -3.65 -30.35
C LYS A 866 2.03 -2.60 -29.41
N THR A 867 1.84 -1.38 -29.88
CA THR A 867 1.32 -0.28 -29.08
C THR A 867 -0.17 -0.06 -29.31
N LEU A 868 -0.58 0.36 -30.48
CA LEU A 868 -1.93 0.88 -30.75
C LEU A 868 -2.95 -0.19 -31.13
N LYS A 869 -2.54 -1.21 -31.91
CA LYS A 869 -3.51 -2.13 -32.50
C LYS A 869 -4.44 -2.77 -31.47
N GLY A 870 -3.89 -3.49 -30.51
CA GLY A 870 -4.69 -4.24 -29.54
C GLY A 870 -5.65 -3.38 -28.71
N PRO A 871 -5.20 -2.31 -28.06
CA PRO A 871 -6.04 -1.41 -27.29
C PRO A 871 -7.13 -0.71 -28.10
N ILE A 872 -6.81 -0.24 -29.31
CA ILE A 872 -7.75 0.54 -30.14
C ILE A 872 -8.69 -0.37 -30.95
N GLU A 873 -8.22 -1.48 -31.49
CA GLU A 873 -9.03 -2.43 -32.25
C GLU A 873 -10.27 -2.88 -31.46
N ARG A 874 -10.12 -3.13 -30.15
CA ARG A 874 -11.25 -3.53 -29.28
C ARG A 874 -12.31 -2.45 -29.11
N ILE A 875 -11.91 -1.18 -29.09
CA ILE A 875 -12.83 -0.05 -29.03
C ILE A 875 -13.58 0.09 -30.36
N LEU A 876 -12.83 -0.01 -31.48
CA LEU A 876 -13.41 0.06 -32.81
C LEU A 876 -14.40 -1.09 -33.05
N GLU A 877 -14.09 -2.32 -32.64
CA GLU A 877 -14.99 -3.47 -32.75
C GLU A 877 -16.32 -3.22 -32.02
N ALA A 878 -16.31 -2.56 -30.85
CA ALA A 878 -17.50 -2.18 -30.11
C ALA A 878 -18.34 -1.12 -30.84
N LEU A 879 -17.76 -0.38 -31.79
CA LEU A 879 -18.41 0.55 -32.71
C LEU A 879 -18.75 -0.09 -34.08
N GLU A 880 -18.56 -1.40 -34.20
CA GLU A 880 -18.77 -2.16 -35.46
C GLU A 880 -17.79 -1.74 -36.60
N VAL A 881 -16.60 -1.24 -36.24
CA VAL A 881 -15.53 -0.82 -37.15
C VAL A 881 -14.36 -1.79 -37.07
N SER A 882 -13.81 -2.20 -38.23
CA SER A 882 -12.64 -3.06 -38.26
C SER A 882 -11.35 -2.26 -38.28
N TRP A 883 -10.28 -2.78 -37.61
CA TRP A 883 -8.94 -2.18 -37.64
C TRP A 883 -8.38 -2.00 -39.05
N GLU A 884 -8.62 -2.97 -39.96
CA GLU A 884 -8.14 -2.94 -41.36
C GLU A 884 -8.87 -1.85 -42.17
N GLU A 885 -10.13 -1.57 -41.89
CA GLU A 885 -10.85 -0.44 -42.49
C GLU A 885 -10.20 0.88 -42.13
N VAL A 886 -9.91 1.11 -40.87
CA VAL A 886 -9.26 2.35 -40.38
C VAL A 886 -7.84 2.45 -40.90
N LYS A 887 -7.07 1.36 -40.82
CA LYS A 887 -5.68 1.32 -41.30
C LYS A 887 -5.51 1.61 -42.78
N SER A 888 -6.47 1.16 -43.60
CA SER A 888 -6.44 1.37 -45.06
C SER A 888 -7.04 2.70 -45.50
N GLY A 889 -7.80 3.38 -44.63
CA GLY A 889 -8.57 4.58 -44.99
C GLY A 889 -9.73 4.26 -46.02
N GLN A 890 -10.08 2.99 -46.18
CA GLN A 890 -11.10 2.56 -47.14
C GLN A 890 -12.32 2.03 -46.40
N THR A 891 -13.49 2.62 -46.69
CA THR A 891 -14.77 2.12 -46.20
C THR A 891 -15.10 0.78 -46.89
N GLN A 892 -15.18 -0.32 -46.17
CA GLN A 892 -15.68 -1.59 -46.69
C GLN A 892 -17.18 -1.43 -46.97
N THR A 893 -17.54 -1.12 -48.20
CA THR A 893 -18.91 -1.23 -48.66
C THR A 893 -19.31 -2.71 -48.68
N GLY A 894 -20.04 -3.14 -47.64
CA GLY A 894 -20.53 -4.50 -47.55
C GLY A 894 -21.38 -4.85 -48.80
N LEU A 895 -21.17 -6.05 -49.29
CA LEU A 895 -21.97 -6.63 -50.41
C LEU A 895 -23.48 -6.59 -50.22
N GLY A 896 -23.97 -6.17 -49.03
CA GLY A 896 -25.40 -6.03 -48.74
C GLY A 896 -26.11 -4.80 -49.31
N SER A 897 -25.38 -3.77 -49.74
CA SER A 897 -25.95 -2.56 -50.33
C SER A 897 -26.29 -2.70 -51.83
N TYR A 898 -26.02 -3.85 -52.40
CA TYR A 898 -26.35 -4.20 -53.79
C TYR A 898 -27.39 -5.31 -53.94
N MET A 899 -28.17 -5.64 -52.91
CA MET A 899 -29.31 -6.56 -53.03
C MET A 899 -30.62 -5.88 -52.73
#